data_662921d2ce3b349971f86a4dfb624733
#
_entry.id   662921d2ce3b349971f86a4dfb624733
#
_cell.length_a   1.000
_cell.length_b   1.000
_cell.length_c   1.000
_cell.angle_alpha   90.00
_cell.angle_beta   90.00
_cell.angle_gamma   90.00
#
_symmetry.space_group_name_H-M   'P 1'
#
loop_
_entity.id
_entity.type
_entity.pdbx_description
1 polymer ?
#
loop_
_entity_poly.entity_id
_entity_poly.type
_entity_poly.pdbx_seq_one_letter_code
_entity_poly.pdbx_strand_id
1 'polypeptide(L)'
;MPKDNLAQLRSHMPQSGFDYVKGRMLQEGELKKIKVKYRGDYASHWAWEKKSLRIKTNKNSLYEGMRRFNLQAPKRRAQIINFQSLQLAADMDLLGPRAELVRLYLNGKNRGIYALIEQLGEITLRNTNFMPGDIYRGEMIAKDGFTRKGRAWWGLFDSPSLWDKVAINNHYQDSAMAPLETLIRLLQRREDHEAQRQLSQILDMNSWGRFSAYQALAATRHFTWDHNWRLYYDPWRGKFFPIVWDPVGWQHSPLSAFAVIRTKLFDALFRNGDFLRARNSAFKEFFNSQRPTTFLKHLSDTTELMEEEIALDPYLNPGDASSVVTAMRDLEKKVAQTFATIKQEWVNGAKPESSFHYKGNTVTLSFGGYRPIQRLRLVFAEALHQSFSVFISHLVPEGRIFTDATGSVEIGGSNIILNTGFLSNHTVKKRSVNRPVAELKVSPGYYQITFTGLESDLHLIGLDIDRGNGWIPAQPVGAITPTAFSQLYAPVAVEMVPPPIIWSGQVTIEGHQILDQPLIIEPGTTVRLAPGATVVLKHRLTAKGNPEAPIHFVPATTGQDPWGAIVLSGRGADGSILSHCEMSDGSGLKGDLFEYSAMLSIHNVKNVVISDCHFRNNHTVDDMVHAVYTDIRFERVRFENALSDALDLDISTAFISDSHFEQSGNDAVDLMATQAVITGSVFRNNGDKGISVGENSKLYAANNKLVGNVVGVQSKDRSTAILLNQTLTDNKTALHAYKKNWRYGEGGAIFLGKSTVSGGEISAAAEKRSAIQIFDSYLEIPAEGKRVDTIAVDDDSFSSALQNDLFPDSDVVDPKLMEQLEGIPAHLLKRVALTRRGSLIDG
;
A
#
# COMPACT_ATOMS: atom_id res chain seq x y z
N MET A 1 -26.00 -25.14 -16.00
CA MET A 1 -24.87 -25.72 -16.76
C MET A 1 -25.42 -26.93 -17.53
N PRO A 2 -25.12 -27.09 -18.86
CA PRO A 2 -25.54 -28.27 -19.65
C PRO A 2 -25.03 -29.57 -19.04
N LYS A 3 -25.80 -30.66 -19.24
CA LYS A 3 -25.45 -32.00 -18.70
C LYS A 3 -24.12 -32.48 -19.27
N ASP A 4 -23.89 -32.30 -20.57
CA ASP A 4 -22.65 -32.70 -21.25
C ASP A 4 -21.42 -31.96 -20.69
N ASN A 5 -21.56 -30.66 -20.37
CA ASN A 5 -20.50 -29.90 -19.75
C ASN A 5 -20.19 -30.37 -18.32
N LEU A 6 -21.22 -30.84 -17.57
CA LEU A 6 -20.99 -31.44 -16.27
C LEU A 6 -20.28 -32.80 -16.41
N ALA A 7 -20.65 -33.60 -17.42
CA ALA A 7 -19.96 -34.84 -17.71
C ALA A 7 -18.49 -34.60 -18.13
N GLN A 8 -18.26 -33.61 -18.97
CA GLN A 8 -16.90 -33.19 -19.36
C GLN A 8 -16.05 -32.79 -18.14
N LEU A 9 -16.58 -31.98 -17.21
CA LEU A 9 -15.86 -31.66 -15.97
C LEU A 9 -15.46 -32.91 -15.19
N ARG A 10 -16.32 -33.93 -15.13
CA ARG A 10 -16.04 -35.18 -14.43
C ARG A 10 -15.01 -36.03 -15.15
N SER A 11 -14.95 -36.01 -16.47
CA SER A 11 -13.99 -36.77 -17.29
C SER A 11 -12.56 -36.31 -17.12
N HIS A 12 -12.35 -35.07 -16.64
CA HIS A 12 -11.01 -34.48 -16.35
C HIS A 12 -10.46 -34.90 -14.97
N MET A 13 -11.16 -35.64 -14.19
CA MET A 13 -10.72 -36.19 -12.90
C MET A 13 -9.63 -37.27 -13.10
N PRO A 14 -8.56 -37.27 -12.29
CA PRO A 14 -8.26 -36.44 -11.13
C PRO A 14 -7.58 -35.12 -11.46
N GLN A 15 -7.29 -34.84 -12.70
CA GLN A 15 -6.59 -33.63 -13.15
C GLN A 15 -7.55 -32.46 -13.41
N SER A 16 -8.66 -32.39 -12.68
CA SER A 16 -9.63 -31.31 -12.85
C SER A 16 -9.01 -29.96 -12.50
N GLY A 17 -9.36 -28.96 -13.24
CA GLY A 17 -8.85 -27.61 -13.06
C GLY A 17 -8.11 -27.07 -14.26
N PHE A 18 -7.82 -27.87 -15.28
CA PHE A 18 -7.17 -27.40 -16.52
C PHE A 18 -8.17 -26.77 -17.47
N ASP A 19 -9.31 -27.43 -17.74
CA ASP A 19 -10.23 -27.00 -18.79
C ASP A 19 -11.50 -26.36 -18.24
N TYR A 20 -11.89 -25.26 -18.89
CA TYR A 20 -13.15 -24.59 -18.61
C TYR A 20 -14.26 -25.09 -19.50
N VAL A 21 -15.39 -25.40 -18.93
CA VAL A 21 -16.63 -25.65 -19.66
C VAL A 21 -17.54 -24.41 -19.64
N LYS A 22 -18.47 -24.31 -20.58
CA LYS A 22 -19.42 -23.21 -20.67
C LYS A 22 -20.56 -23.39 -19.68
N GLY A 23 -21.05 -22.32 -19.08
CA GLY A 23 -22.19 -22.27 -18.18
C GLY A 23 -22.87 -20.90 -18.25
N ARG A 24 -23.95 -20.76 -17.47
CA ARG A 24 -24.62 -19.48 -17.23
C ARG A 24 -24.78 -19.30 -15.72
N MET A 25 -24.71 -18.09 -15.26
CA MET A 25 -24.94 -17.67 -13.86
C MET A 25 -26.04 -16.63 -13.84
N LEU A 26 -26.99 -16.79 -12.94
CA LEU A 26 -28.01 -15.77 -12.68
C LEU A 26 -27.33 -14.63 -11.91
N GLN A 27 -27.42 -13.43 -12.45
CA GLN A 27 -26.89 -12.21 -11.88
C GLN A 27 -27.87 -11.08 -12.18
N GLU A 28 -28.35 -10.40 -11.13
CA GLU A 28 -29.32 -9.28 -11.28
C GLU A 28 -30.53 -9.64 -12.15
N GLY A 29 -31.08 -10.85 -11.93
CA GLY A 29 -32.23 -11.35 -12.70
C GLY A 29 -31.90 -11.88 -14.10
N GLU A 30 -30.69 -11.71 -14.62
CA GLU A 30 -30.29 -12.15 -15.95
C GLU A 30 -29.31 -13.34 -15.95
N LEU A 31 -29.44 -14.22 -16.93
CA LEU A 31 -28.54 -15.34 -17.14
C LEU A 31 -27.28 -14.92 -17.94
N LYS A 32 -26.21 -14.55 -17.26
CA LYS A 32 -24.92 -14.17 -17.87
C LYS A 32 -24.09 -15.39 -18.25
N LYS A 33 -23.37 -15.34 -19.38
CA LYS A 33 -22.46 -16.40 -19.83
C LYS A 33 -21.21 -16.44 -18.94
N ILE A 34 -20.85 -17.61 -18.45
CA ILE A 34 -19.66 -17.88 -17.66
C ILE A 34 -18.88 -19.08 -18.19
N LYS A 35 -17.64 -19.24 -17.72
CA LYS A 35 -16.86 -20.46 -17.82
C LYS A 35 -16.63 -21.03 -16.44
N VAL A 36 -16.73 -22.34 -16.29
CA VAL A 36 -16.63 -23.06 -15.01
C VAL A 36 -15.61 -24.17 -15.12
N LYS A 37 -14.80 -24.38 -14.10
CA LYS A 37 -13.96 -25.58 -13.94
C LYS A 37 -13.89 -25.99 -12.48
N TYR A 38 -13.49 -27.22 -12.18
CA TYR A 38 -13.09 -27.58 -10.84
C TYR A 38 -11.80 -26.84 -10.46
N ARG A 39 -11.57 -26.66 -9.17
CA ARG A 39 -10.36 -25.99 -8.66
C ARG A 39 -9.72 -26.80 -7.54
N GLY A 40 -8.42 -26.55 -7.35
CA GLY A 40 -7.60 -27.04 -6.26
C GLY A 40 -6.56 -28.05 -6.72
N ASP A 41 -5.41 -27.98 -6.07
CA ASP A 41 -4.25 -28.79 -6.43
C ASP A 41 -4.24 -30.16 -5.71
N TYR A 42 -5.13 -30.34 -4.72
CA TYR A 42 -5.27 -31.59 -3.97
C TYR A 42 -6.64 -32.23 -4.17
N ALA A 43 -6.68 -33.56 -4.09
CA ALA A 43 -7.89 -34.38 -4.21
C ALA A 43 -9.05 -33.91 -3.30
N SER A 44 -8.75 -33.41 -2.12
CA SER A 44 -9.76 -32.85 -1.19
C SER A 44 -10.64 -31.73 -1.76
N HIS A 45 -10.24 -31.08 -2.85
CA HIS A 45 -11.07 -30.08 -3.50
C HIS A 45 -12.12 -30.62 -4.44
N TRP A 46 -11.93 -31.82 -4.98
CA TRP A 46 -12.75 -32.36 -6.06
C TRP A 46 -13.07 -33.86 -5.94
N ALA A 47 -12.41 -34.58 -5.03
CA ALA A 47 -12.72 -36.02 -4.83
C ALA A 47 -14.08 -36.25 -4.17
N TRP A 48 -14.54 -35.33 -3.31
CA TRP A 48 -15.82 -35.38 -2.64
C TRP A 48 -16.97 -34.94 -3.56
N GLU A 49 -18.21 -35.27 -3.24
CA GLU A 49 -19.39 -34.86 -4.00
C GLU A 49 -19.52 -33.30 -4.03
N LYS A 50 -19.30 -32.64 -2.92
CA LYS A 50 -19.26 -31.17 -2.81
C LYS A 50 -17.91 -30.64 -3.32
N LYS A 51 -17.86 -30.31 -4.60
CA LYS A 51 -16.62 -29.95 -5.32
C LYS A 51 -16.39 -28.46 -5.32
N SER A 52 -15.14 -28.04 -5.17
CA SER A 52 -14.74 -26.64 -5.35
C SER A 52 -14.73 -26.26 -6.83
N LEU A 53 -15.23 -25.07 -7.14
CA LEU A 53 -15.35 -24.55 -8.50
C LEU A 53 -14.53 -23.29 -8.69
N ARG A 54 -14.07 -23.03 -9.90
CA ARG A 54 -13.56 -21.74 -10.36
C ARG A 54 -14.47 -21.21 -11.44
N ILE A 55 -14.93 -20.00 -11.22
CA ILE A 55 -15.80 -19.26 -12.15
C ILE A 55 -14.97 -18.21 -12.87
N LYS A 56 -15.21 -18.05 -14.18
CA LYS A 56 -14.68 -16.97 -14.99
C LYS A 56 -15.83 -16.30 -15.73
N THR A 57 -16.14 -15.06 -15.37
CA THR A 57 -17.20 -14.25 -15.98
C THR A 57 -16.78 -13.66 -17.33
N ASN A 58 -17.67 -12.96 -18.03
CA ASN A 58 -17.32 -12.19 -19.20
C ASN A 58 -16.70 -10.85 -18.79
N LYS A 59 -15.80 -10.27 -19.60
CA LYS A 59 -15.22 -8.92 -19.38
C LYS A 59 -16.30 -7.83 -19.28
N ASN A 60 -17.41 -8.01 -19.99
CA ASN A 60 -18.53 -7.06 -20.00
C ASN A 60 -19.60 -7.33 -18.93
N SER A 61 -19.40 -8.35 -18.09
CA SER A 61 -20.34 -8.78 -17.06
C SER A 61 -19.56 -9.39 -15.90
N LEU A 62 -18.86 -8.53 -15.15
CA LEU A 62 -18.16 -8.94 -13.94
C LEU A 62 -19.19 -9.28 -12.86
N TYR A 63 -18.85 -10.20 -11.97
CA TYR A 63 -19.62 -10.43 -10.75
C TYR A 63 -18.99 -9.56 -9.64
N GLU A 64 -19.71 -8.54 -9.20
CA GLU A 64 -19.25 -7.58 -8.20
C GLU A 64 -17.81 -7.08 -8.44
N GLY A 65 -17.51 -6.72 -9.68
CA GLY A 65 -16.17 -6.32 -10.09
C GLY A 65 -15.16 -7.47 -10.27
N MET A 66 -15.53 -8.71 -9.98
CA MET A 66 -14.64 -9.88 -10.12
C MET A 66 -14.76 -10.55 -11.49
N ARG A 67 -13.62 -10.73 -12.14
CA ARG A 67 -13.48 -11.48 -13.39
C ARG A 67 -13.35 -12.98 -13.16
N ARG A 68 -12.67 -13.36 -12.08
CA ARG A 68 -12.44 -14.75 -11.67
C ARG A 68 -12.58 -14.86 -10.16
N PHE A 69 -13.30 -15.86 -9.72
CA PHE A 69 -13.42 -16.18 -8.31
C PHE A 69 -13.57 -17.70 -8.12
N ASN A 70 -13.33 -18.14 -6.91
CA ASN A 70 -13.42 -19.53 -6.52
C ASN A 70 -14.62 -19.72 -5.59
N LEU A 71 -15.42 -20.75 -5.83
CA LEU A 71 -16.38 -21.27 -4.87
C LEU A 71 -15.71 -22.45 -4.17
N GLN A 72 -15.15 -22.19 -3.01
CA GLN A 72 -14.41 -23.17 -2.24
C GLN A 72 -15.38 -23.99 -1.37
N ALA A 73 -15.48 -25.27 -1.66
CA ALA A 73 -16.20 -26.17 -0.79
C ALA A 73 -15.46 -26.31 0.55
N PRO A 74 -16.15 -26.24 1.68
CA PRO A 74 -15.55 -26.40 2.99
C PRO A 74 -14.81 -27.73 3.14
N LYS A 75 -13.59 -27.70 3.68
CA LYS A 75 -12.75 -28.90 3.90
C LYS A 75 -12.59 -29.26 5.37
N ARG A 76 -12.96 -28.38 6.26
CA ARG A 76 -12.82 -28.53 7.71
C ARG A 76 -14.20 -28.58 8.36
N ARG A 77 -14.31 -29.20 9.54
CA ARG A 77 -15.58 -29.22 10.27
C ARG A 77 -16.07 -27.80 10.57
N ALA A 78 -15.22 -26.93 11.10
CA ALA A 78 -15.54 -25.49 11.18
C ALA A 78 -15.50 -24.88 9.78
N GLN A 79 -16.62 -24.96 9.07
CA GLN A 79 -16.71 -24.64 7.63
C GLN A 79 -16.35 -23.20 7.28
N ILE A 80 -16.46 -22.27 8.21
CA ILE A 80 -16.19 -20.83 8.05
C ILE A 80 -14.71 -20.45 8.25
N ILE A 81 -13.85 -21.39 8.63
CA ILE A 81 -12.48 -21.11 9.09
C ILE A 81 -11.63 -20.32 8.09
N ASN A 82 -11.69 -20.65 6.82
CA ASN A 82 -10.88 -19.96 5.79
C ASN A 82 -11.43 -18.56 5.50
N PHE A 83 -12.76 -18.42 5.49
CA PHE A 83 -13.43 -17.13 5.38
C PHE A 83 -13.04 -16.21 6.54
N GLN A 84 -13.20 -16.67 7.78
CA GLN A 84 -12.86 -15.87 8.96
C GLN A 84 -11.37 -15.51 9.03
N SER A 85 -10.49 -16.39 8.54
CA SER A 85 -9.07 -16.08 8.45
C SER A 85 -8.79 -14.95 7.46
N LEU A 86 -9.52 -14.87 6.35
CA LEU A 86 -9.41 -13.77 5.38
C LEU A 86 -10.04 -12.47 5.90
N GLN A 87 -11.14 -12.57 6.67
CA GLN A 87 -11.73 -11.40 7.32
C GLN A 87 -10.76 -10.77 8.34
N LEU A 88 -10.11 -11.60 9.17
CA LEU A 88 -9.08 -11.09 10.09
C LEU A 88 -7.92 -10.40 9.34
N ALA A 89 -7.52 -10.93 8.18
CA ALA A 89 -6.49 -10.29 7.37
C ALA A 89 -6.94 -8.91 6.84
N ALA A 90 -8.19 -8.80 6.40
CA ALA A 90 -8.79 -7.54 5.97
C ALA A 90 -8.92 -6.55 7.13
N ASP A 91 -9.37 -7.00 8.31
CA ASP A 91 -9.45 -6.18 9.53
C ASP A 91 -8.07 -5.67 10.01
N MET A 92 -7.00 -6.32 9.59
CA MET A 92 -5.61 -5.92 9.85
C MET A 92 -4.97 -5.17 8.67
N ASP A 93 -5.76 -4.68 7.73
CA ASP A 93 -5.31 -3.91 6.57
C ASP A 93 -4.25 -4.65 5.71
N LEU A 94 -4.37 -5.97 5.59
CA LEU A 94 -3.48 -6.77 4.77
C LEU A 94 -4.04 -7.00 3.36
N LEU A 95 -3.18 -6.92 2.38
CA LEU A 95 -3.53 -7.25 1.01
C LEU A 95 -3.94 -8.73 0.91
N GLY A 96 -5.13 -8.98 0.39
CA GLY A 96 -5.69 -10.31 0.23
C GLY A 96 -6.90 -10.33 -0.69
N PRO A 97 -7.41 -11.51 -1.05
CA PRO A 97 -8.61 -11.64 -1.86
C PRO A 97 -9.85 -11.30 -1.03
N ARG A 98 -10.85 -10.69 -1.67
CA ARG A 98 -12.19 -10.60 -1.09
C ARG A 98 -12.76 -12.01 -0.85
N ALA A 99 -13.48 -12.18 0.24
CA ALA A 99 -14.12 -13.45 0.60
C ALA A 99 -15.52 -13.21 1.15
N GLU A 100 -16.44 -14.08 0.77
CA GLU A 100 -17.86 -14.08 1.18
C GLU A 100 -18.34 -15.51 1.39
N LEU A 101 -19.38 -15.68 2.18
CA LEU A 101 -20.11 -16.94 2.29
C LEU A 101 -21.33 -16.90 1.39
N VAL A 102 -21.51 -17.91 0.54
CA VAL A 102 -22.60 -17.96 -0.44
C VAL A 102 -23.26 -19.33 -0.45
N ARG A 103 -24.60 -19.40 -0.57
CA ARG A 103 -25.33 -20.60 -0.87
C ARG A 103 -25.32 -20.83 -2.39
N LEU A 104 -24.84 -21.99 -2.84
CA LEU A 104 -24.74 -22.30 -4.25
C LEU A 104 -25.94 -23.15 -4.72
N TYR A 105 -26.60 -22.67 -5.76
CA TYR A 105 -27.56 -23.46 -6.53
C TYR A 105 -26.95 -23.86 -7.88
N LEU A 106 -26.92 -25.12 -8.19
CA LEU A 106 -26.44 -25.63 -9.48
C LEU A 106 -27.57 -26.41 -10.19
N ASN A 107 -28.05 -25.86 -11.30
CA ASN A 107 -29.17 -26.39 -12.07
C ASN A 107 -30.41 -26.62 -11.18
N GLY A 108 -30.76 -25.62 -10.36
CA GLY A 108 -31.90 -25.64 -9.45
C GLY A 108 -31.72 -26.50 -8.17
N LYS A 109 -30.60 -27.19 -8.02
CA LYS A 109 -30.32 -27.99 -6.82
C LYS A 109 -29.44 -27.21 -5.86
N ASN A 110 -29.84 -27.14 -4.60
CA ASN A 110 -29.03 -26.63 -3.50
C ASN A 110 -27.72 -27.43 -3.39
N ARG A 111 -26.60 -26.80 -3.23
CA ARG A 111 -25.26 -27.37 -3.04
C ARG A 111 -24.63 -26.98 -1.70
N GLY A 112 -25.43 -26.38 -0.82
CA GLY A 112 -24.97 -25.89 0.48
C GLY A 112 -24.09 -24.66 0.37
N ILE A 113 -23.39 -24.34 1.44
CA ILE A 113 -22.56 -23.14 1.59
C ILE A 113 -21.17 -23.34 1.00
N TYR A 114 -20.68 -22.30 0.36
CA TYR A 114 -19.32 -22.17 -0.17
C TYR A 114 -18.70 -20.87 0.30
N ALA A 115 -17.39 -20.85 0.47
CA ALA A 115 -16.64 -19.60 0.52
C ALA A 115 -16.35 -19.13 -0.92
N LEU A 116 -16.95 -18.01 -1.32
CA LEU A 116 -16.58 -17.29 -2.53
C LEU A 116 -15.29 -16.53 -2.23
N ILE A 117 -14.23 -16.79 -2.97
CA ILE A 117 -12.91 -16.16 -2.78
C ILE A 117 -12.44 -15.63 -4.12
N GLU A 118 -12.15 -14.34 -4.17
CA GLU A 118 -11.59 -13.70 -5.36
C GLU A 118 -10.32 -14.43 -5.83
N GLN A 119 -10.13 -14.53 -7.13
CA GLN A 119 -8.87 -15.01 -7.69
C GLN A 119 -7.93 -13.84 -7.91
N LEU A 120 -6.84 -13.82 -7.17
CA LEU A 120 -5.83 -12.76 -7.24
C LEU A 120 -5.42 -12.41 -8.67
N GLY A 121 -5.26 -11.14 -8.93
CA GLY A 121 -4.87 -10.58 -10.21
C GLY A 121 -4.81 -9.06 -10.14
N GLU A 122 -4.61 -8.42 -11.28
CA GLU A 122 -4.55 -6.96 -11.39
C GLU A 122 -5.81 -6.27 -10.83
N ILE A 123 -7.00 -6.86 -11.01
CA ILE A 123 -8.24 -6.31 -10.44
C ILE A 123 -8.16 -6.21 -8.91
N THR A 124 -7.54 -7.18 -8.25
CA THR A 124 -7.39 -7.15 -6.79
C THR A 124 -6.56 -5.94 -6.36
N LEU A 125 -5.46 -5.66 -7.06
CA LEU A 125 -4.63 -4.48 -6.79
C LEU A 125 -5.42 -3.18 -6.97
N ARG A 126 -6.10 -3.03 -8.10
CA ARG A 126 -6.90 -1.84 -8.41
C ARG A 126 -8.04 -1.61 -7.40
N ASN A 127 -8.69 -2.66 -6.95
CA ASN A 127 -9.77 -2.57 -5.96
C ASN A 127 -9.27 -2.26 -4.53
N THR A 128 -7.99 -2.39 -4.27
CA THR A 128 -7.35 -2.10 -2.98
C THR A 128 -6.41 -0.89 -3.04
N ASN A 129 -6.56 -0.05 -4.06
CA ASN A 129 -5.75 1.15 -4.27
C ASN A 129 -4.24 0.88 -4.33
N PHE A 130 -3.86 -0.22 -4.98
CA PHE A 130 -2.48 -0.49 -5.37
C PHE A 130 -2.32 -0.32 -6.88
N MET A 131 -1.19 0.21 -7.29
CA MET A 131 -0.82 0.30 -8.70
C MET A 131 -0.80 -1.09 -9.34
N PRO A 132 -1.16 -1.22 -10.63
CA PRO A 132 -0.98 -2.46 -11.37
C PRO A 132 0.48 -2.88 -11.39
N GLY A 133 0.77 -4.10 -10.98
CA GLY A 133 2.14 -4.57 -10.86
C GLY A 133 2.25 -6.09 -10.82
N ASP A 134 3.46 -6.59 -10.61
CA ASP A 134 3.73 -8.01 -10.56
C ASP A 134 3.22 -8.65 -9.27
N ILE A 135 2.39 -9.68 -9.39
CA ILE A 135 2.08 -10.59 -8.29
C ILE A 135 2.80 -11.92 -8.53
N TYR A 136 3.80 -12.20 -7.72
CA TYR A 136 4.54 -13.46 -7.74
C TYR A 136 3.81 -14.54 -6.97
N ARG A 137 3.77 -15.75 -7.54
CA ARG A 137 3.24 -16.95 -6.92
C ARG A 137 4.38 -17.91 -6.62
N GLY A 138 4.69 -18.11 -5.35
CA GLY A 138 5.59 -19.14 -4.85
C GLY A 138 4.83 -20.42 -4.52
N GLU A 139 5.11 -21.47 -5.29
CA GLU A 139 4.44 -22.76 -5.17
C GLU A 139 5.33 -23.85 -5.75
N MET A 140 5.77 -24.79 -4.90
CA MET A 140 6.60 -25.89 -5.38
C MET A 140 5.82 -27.00 -6.07
N ILE A 141 4.50 -27.07 -5.86
CA ILE A 141 3.63 -27.96 -6.63
C ILE A 141 3.40 -27.30 -7.99
N ALA A 142 3.74 -28.00 -9.06
CA ALA A 142 3.53 -27.53 -10.42
C ALA A 142 2.03 -27.41 -10.75
N LYS A 143 1.73 -26.78 -11.89
CA LYS A 143 0.33 -26.55 -12.31
C LYS A 143 -0.47 -27.84 -12.52
N ASP A 144 0.18 -28.97 -12.79
CA ASP A 144 -0.44 -30.29 -12.89
C ASP A 144 -0.94 -30.85 -11.55
N GLY A 145 -0.56 -30.25 -10.42
CA GLY A 145 -0.94 -30.68 -9.07
C GLY A 145 -0.16 -31.88 -8.53
N PHE A 146 0.79 -32.41 -9.29
CA PHE A 146 1.53 -33.64 -8.95
C PHE A 146 3.04 -33.44 -9.01
N THR A 147 3.54 -32.78 -10.03
CA THR A 147 4.98 -32.54 -10.23
C THR A 147 5.48 -31.50 -9.25
N ARG A 148 6.62 -31.76 -8.60
CA ARG A 148 7.32 -30.77 -7.79
C ARG A 148 8.34 -30.02 -8.63
N LYS A 149 8.37 -28.69 -8.47
CA LYS A 149 9.42 -27.83 -8.96
C LYS A 149 10.61 -27.94 -8.00
N GLY A 150 11.76 -28.39 -8.47
CA GLY A 150 12.97 -28.46 -7.67
C GLY A 150 13.04 -29.67 -6.71
N ARG A 151 14.11 -29.69 -5.91
CA ARG A 151 14.48 -30.81 -5.01
C ARG A 151 13.82 -30.69 -3.64
N ALA A 152 13.73 -31.79 -2.91
CA ALA A 152 13.04 -31.86 -1.63
C ALA A 152 13.60 -30.93 -0.53
N TRP A 153 14.84 -30.50 -0.66
CA TRP A 153 15.52 -29.60 0.29
C TRP A 153 15.60 -28.13 -0.16
N TRP A 154 15.08 -27.78 -1.37
CA TRP A 154 14.99 -26.42 -1.83
C TRP A 154 13.75 -25.75 -1.25
N GLY A 155 13.90 -24.50 -0.82
CA GLY A 155 12.78 -23.63 -0.48
C GLY A 155 12.48 -22.64 -1.58
N LEU A 156 11.29 -22.08 -1.57
CA LEU A 156 10.86 -21.10 -2.55
C LEU A 156 11.81 -19.90 -2.65
N PHE A 157 12.42 -19.50 -1.53
CA PHE A 157 13.38 -18.40 -1.50
C PHE A 157 14.83 -18.84 -1.82
N ASP A 158 15.00 -19.95 -2.52
CA ASP A 158 16.29 -20.40 -3.04
C ASP A 158 16.52 -20.04 -4.50
N SER A 159 15.45 -19.98 -5.30
CA SER A 159 15.55 -19.67 -6.72
C SER A 159 14.30 -18.97 -7.25
N PRO A 160 14.44 -17.94 -8.10
CA PRO A 160 13.31 -17.30 -8.78
C PRO A 160 12.59 -18.26 -9.73
N SER A 161 13.24 -19.31 -10.25
CA SER A 161 12.62 -20.32 -11.13
C SER A 161 11.49 -21.14 -10.47
N LEU A 162 11.38 -21.08 -9.13
CA LEU A 162 10.30 -21.72 -8.38
C LEU A 162 9.02 -20.88 -8.34
N TRP A 163 9.06 -19.67 -8.88
CA TRP A 163 7.97 -18.71 -8.87
C TRP A 163 7.37 -18.51 -10.26
N ASP A 164 6.07 -18.22 -10.28
CA ASP A 164 5.34 -17.79 -11.47
C ASP A 164 4.72 -16.41 -11.19
N LYS A 165 4.34 -15.67 -12.23
CA LYS A 165 3.52 -14.46 -12.10
C LYS A 165 2.03 -14.79 -12.29
N VAL A 166 1.15 -14.23 -11.45
CA VAL A 166 -0.32 -14.30 -11.57
C VAL A 166 -0.96 -12.97 -11.96
N ALA A 167 -0.25 -11.88 -11.77
CA ALA A 167 -0.44 -10.59 -12.43
C ALA A 167 0.92 -10.11 -12.94
N ILE A 168 0.90 -9.33 -14.01
CA ILE A 168 2.09 -8.89 -14.73
C ILE A 168 2.02 -7.37 -14.83
N ASN A 169 3.13 -6.72 -14.53
CA ASN A 169 3.29 -5.30 -14.77
C ASN A 169 3.44 -5.04 -16.28
N ASN A 170 2.58 -4.23 -16.84
CA ASN A 170 2.57 -3.94 -18.28
C ASN A 170 3.76 -3.07 -18.72
N HIS A 171 4.46 -2.44 -17.81
CA HIS A 171 5.62 -1.57 -18.08
C HIS A 171 6.93 -2.35 -18.22
N TYR A 172 6.95 -3.66 -17.90
CA TYR A 172 8.11 -4.54 -17.99
C TYR A 172 7.79 -5.78 -18.81
N GLN A 173 8.84 -6.45 -19.29
CA GLN A 173 8.67 -7.72 -20.00
C GLN A 173 8.05 -8.78 -19.09
N ASP A 174 7.17 -9.62 -19.62
CA ASP A 174 6.50 -10.69 -18.88
C ASP A 174 7.47 -11.62 -18.15
N SER A 175 8.64 -11.86 -18.75
CA SER A 175 9.71 -12.70 -18.21
C SER A 175 10.59 -12.00 -17.17
N ALA A 176 10.47 -10.68 -16.97
CA ALA A 176 11.31 -9.95 -16.04
C ALA A 176 11.08 -10.41 -14.59
N MET A 177 12.11 -10.87 -13.92
CA MET A 177 12.09 -11.38 -12.55
C MET A 177 13.06 -10.62 -11.63
N ALA A 178 13.69 -9.55 -12.09
CA ALA A 178 14.76 -8.82 -11.41
C ALA A 178 14.43 -8.40 -9.97
N PRO A 179 13.20 -7.90 -9.64
CA PRO A 179 12.86 -7.62 -8.25
C PRO A 179 12.94 -8.84 -7.36
N LEU A 180 12.37 -9.97 -7.80
CA LEU A 180 12.39 -11.21 -7.02
C LEU A 180 13.81 -11.80 -6.92
N GLU A 181 14.62 -11.71 -7.96
CA GLU A 181 16.02 -12.11 -7.96
C GLU A 181 16.83 -11.31 -6.95
N THR A 182 16.60 -10.00 -6.89
CA THR A 182 17.22 -9.12 -5.90
C THR A 182 16.83 -9.51 -4.49
N LEU A 183 15.53 -9.73 -4.23
CA LEU A 183 15.06 -10.21 -2.93
C LEU A 183 15.75 -11.52 -2.53
N ILE A 184 15.73 -12.52 -3.42
CA ILE A 184 16.33 -13.83 -3.14
C ILE A 184 17.84 -13.72 -2.87
N ARG A 185 18.56 -12.91 -3.64
CA ARG A 185 19.99 -12.65 -3.45
C ARG A 185 20.28 -12.04 -2.07
N LEU A 186 19.49 -11.07 -1.64
CA LEU A 186 19.63 -10.48 -0.31
C LEU A 186 19.32 -11.49 0.80
N LEU A 187 18.33 -12.34 0.61
CA LEU A 187 17.98 -13.39 1.56
C LEU A 187 19.08 -14.46 1.72
N GLN A 188 19.92 -14.69 0.71
CA GLN A 188 21.10 -15.56 0.88
C GLN A 188 22.14 -14.93 1.82
N ARG A 189 22.22 -13.60 1.86
CA ARG A 189 23.12 -12.80 2.70
C ARG A 189 22.45 -12.22 3.94
N ARG A 190 21.32 -12.77 4.38
CA ARG A 190 20.48 -12.23 5.45
C ARG A 190 21.15 -12.06 6.81
N GLU A 191 22.35 -12.59 6.98
CA GLU A 191 23.18 -12.42 8.17
C GLU A 191 24.12 -11.20 8.09
N ASP A 192 24.19 -10.57 6.92
CA ASP A 192 25.01 -9.41 6.62
C ASP A 192 24.22 -8.11 6.87
N HIS A 193 24.84 -7.13 7.52
CA HIS A 193 24.22 -5.84 7.85
C HIS A 193 23.76 -5.05 6.63
N GLU A 194 24.60 -5.01 5.59
CA GLU A 194 24.26 -4.28 4.38
C GLU A 194 23.07 -4.93 3.65
N ALA A 195 23.03 -6.27 3.65
CA ALA A 195 21.86 -6.98 3.13
C ALA A 195 20.59 -6.70 3.96
N GLN A 196 20.70 -6.59 5.28
CA GLN A 196 19.57 -6.21 6.15
C GLN A 196 19.09 -4.77 5.89
N ARG A 197 20.03 -3.83 5.72
CA ARG A 197 19.70 -2.44 5.34
C ARG A 197 18.95 -2.40 4.00
N GLN A 198 19.45 -3.12 2.99
CA GLN A 198 18.79 -3.22 1.69
C GLN A 198 17.43 -3.93 1.78
N LEU A 199 17.26 -4.93 2.64
CA LEU A 199 15.96 -5.57 2.89
C LEU A 199 14.94 -4.58 3.47
N SER A 200 15.35 -3.69 4.39
CA SER A 200 14.47 -2.61 4.88
C SER A 200 14.03 -1.65 3.76
N GLN A 201 14.88 -1.47 2.75
CA GLN A 201 14.55 -0.62 1.61
C GLN A 201 13.59 -1.27 0.62
N ILE A 202 13.67 -2.60 0.39
CA ILE A 202 12.86 -3.29 -0.61
C ILE A 202 11.65 -4.05 -0.06
N LEU A 203 11.50 -4.15 1.26
CA LEU A 203 10.34 -4.74 1.90
C LEU A 203 9.52 -3.64 2.58
N ASP A 204 8.21 -3.66 2.45
CA ASP A 204 7.34 -2.81 3.26
C ASP A 204 7.25 -3.38 4.68
N MET A 205 8.10 -2.89 5.58
CA MET A 205 8.23 -3.46 6.91
C MET A 205 6.94 -3.38 7.73
N ASN A 206 6.11 -2.35 7.52
CA ASN A 206 4.83 -2.22 8.20
C ASN A 206 3.88 -3.34 7.78
N SER A 207 3.72 -3.59 6.49
CA SER A 207 2.89 -4.68 5.99
C SER A 207 3.43 -6.06 6.39
N TRP A 208 4.75 -6.24 6.39
CA TRP A 208 5.37 -7.49 6.85
C TRP A 208 5.21 -7.70 8.36
N GLY A 209 5.31 -6.65 9.16
CA GLY A 209 5.04 -6.68 10.59
C GLY A 209 3.58 -7.05 10.90
N ARG A 210 2.62 -6.42 10.20
CA ARG A 210 1.19 -6.77 10.27
C ARG A 210 0.93 -8.21 9.84
N PHE A 211 1.55 -8.67 8.75
CA PHE A 211 1.42 -10.05 8.28
C PHE A 211 1.92 -11.08 9.31
N SER A 212 3.03 -10.79 9.97
CA SER A 212 3.56 -11.64 11.04
C SER A 212 2.66 -11.64 12.29
N ALA A 213 2.14 -10.48 12.69
CA ALA A 213 1.15 -10.37 13.77
C ALA A 213 -0.13 -11.14 13.43
N TYR A 214 -0.63 -10.98 12.20
CA TYR A 214 -1.76 -11.74 11.67
C TYR A 214 -1.53 -13.26 11.76
N GLN A 215 -0.36 -13.76 11.35
CA GLN A 215 -0.05 -15.19 11.45
C GLN A 215 -0.16 -15.71 12.88
N ALA A 216 0.27 -14.93 13.86
CA ALA A 216 0.15 -15.27 15.27
C ALA A 216 -1.32 -15.27 15.73
N LEU A 217 -2.07 -14.19 15.42
CA LEU A 217 -3.48 -14.02 15.78
C LEU A 217 -4.40 -15.02 15.11
N ALA A 218 -4.14 -15.36 13.85
CA ALA A 218 -4.83 -16.43 13.14
C ALA A 218 -4.32 -17.83 13.51
N ALA A 219 -3.30 -17.96 14.34
CA ALA A 219 -2.62 -19.23 14.66
C ALA A 219 -2.37 -20.07 13.40
N THR A 220 -1.93 -19.42 12.30
CA THR A 220 -1.71 -20.06 11.01
C THR A 220 -0.23 -20.33 10.76
N ARG A 221 0.07 -21.44 10.14
CA ARG A 221 1.41 -21.84 9.70
C ARG A 221 1.40 -22.30 8.24
N HIS A 222 0.40 -21.85 7.45
CA HIS A 222 0.18 -22.32 6.09
C HIS A 222 1.09 -21.67 5.05
N PHE A 223 1.89 -20.66 5.44
CA PHE A 223 2.93 -20.03 4.62
C PHE A 223 4.25 -20.77 4.89
N THR A 224 4.49 -21.83 4.15
CA THR A 224 5.63 -22.74 4.40
C THR A 224 6.79 -22.46 3.46
N TRP A 225 7.88 -23.16 3.66
CA TRP A 225 9.09 -23.04 2.83
C TRP A 225 8.86 -23.42 1.36
N ASP A 226 7.77 -24.14 1.06
CA ASP A 226 7.47 -24.75 -0.24
C ASP A 226 6.10 -24.37 -0.81
N HIS A 227 5.25 -23.62 -0.08
CA HIS A 227 3.84 -23.51 -0.43
C HIS A 227 3.20 -22.19 0.03
N ASN A 228 2.17 -21.73 -0.74
CA ASN A 228 1.22 -20.66 -0.42
C ASN A 228 1.76 -19.23 -0.38
N TRP A 229 2.89 -18.94 -1.00
CA TRP A 229 3.38 -17.58 -1.06
C TRP A 229 2.77 -16.78 -2.19
N ARG A 230 2.38 -15.54 -1.88
CA ARG A 230 2.01 -14.50 -2.84
C ARG A 230 2.68 -13.22 -2.41
N LEU A 231 3.41 -12.60 -3.34
CA LEU A 231 4.12 -11.34 -3.13
C LEU A 231 3.72 -10.37 -4.22
N TYR A 232 3.40 -9.15 -3.85
CA TYR A 232 3.22 -8.07 -4.79
C TYR A 232 4.46 -7.18 -4.76
N TYR A 233 4.97 -6.81 -5.92
CA TYR A 233 6.03 -5.81 -6.05
C TYR A 233 5.48 -4.52 -6.64
N ASP A 234 5.72 -3.43 -5.95
CA ASP A 234 5.33 -2.07 -6.32
C ASP A 234 6.58 -1.28 -6.77
N PRO A 235 6.78 -1.02 -8.06
CA PRO A 235 7.97 -0.33 -8.54
C PRO A 235 8.00 1.17 -8.19
N TRP A 236 6.83 1.80 -7.95
CA TRP A 236 6.76 3.21 -7.55
C TRP A 236 7.16 3.42 -6.08
N ARG A 237 6.92 2.43 -5.22
CA ARG A 237 7.44 2.40 -3.85
C ARG A 237 8.77 1.69 -3.73
N GLY A 238 9.16 0.89 -4.71
CA GLY A 238 10.33 0.02 -4.66
C GLY A 238 10.20 -1.09 -3.61
N LYS A 239 8.97 -1.57 -3.33
CA LYS A 239 8.67 -2.41 -2.16
C LYS A 239 7.93 -3.68 -2.50
N PHE A 240 8.27 -4.76 -1.76
CA PHE A 240 7.46 -5.98 -1.72
C PHE A 240 6.46 -5.95 -0.59
N PHE A 241 5.22 -6.32 -0.91
CA PHE A 241 4.11 -6.48 0.01
C PHE A 241 3.69 -7.95 0.11
N PRO A 242 3.39 -8.46 1.32
CA PRO A 242 2.81 -9.79 1.49
C PRO A 242 1.34 -9.78 1.08
N ILE A 243 0.89 -10.88 0.47
CA ILE A 243 -0.53 -11.12 0.21
C ILE A 243 -0.98 -12.32 1.01
N VAL A 244 -2.06 -12.19 1.78
CA VAL A 244 -2.66 -13.32 2.49
C VAL A 244 -3.43 -14.19 1.49
N TRP A 245 -3.00 -15.44 1.35
CA TRP A 245 -3.61 -16.40 0.45
C TRP A 245 -3.79 -17.76 1.10
N ASP A 246 -5.01 -18.31 1.09
CA ASP A 246 -5.38 -19.62 1.66
C ASP A 246 -4.83 -19.86 3.08
N PRO A 247 -5.11 -18.99 4.04
CA PRO A 247 -4.40 -18.94 5.33
C PRO A 247 -4.74 -20.10 6.28
N VAL A 248 -5.94 -20.66 6.22
CA VAL A 248 -6.43 -21.75 7.09
C VAL A 248 -6.03 -21.54 8.56
N GLY A 249 -6.63 -20.54 9.20
CA GLY A 249 -6.32 -20.15 10.57
C GLY A 249 -6.71 -21.15 11.65
N TRP A 250 -6.21 -20.91 12.84
CA TRP A 250 -6.52 -21.61 14.10
C TRP A 250 -6.35 -23.13 14.06
N GLN A 251 -5.44 -23.63 13.21
CA GLN A 251 -5.09 -25.05 13.14
C GLN A 251 -3.96 -25.44 14.09
N HIS A 252 -3.25 -24.45 14.64
CA HIS A 252 -2.07 -24.67 15.47
C HIS A 252 -2.23 -24.02 16.84
N SER A 253 -1.33 -24.32 17.77
CA SER A 253 -1.29 -23.61 19.04
C SER A 253 -0.81 -22.17 18.81
N PRO A 254 -1.36 -21.18 19.53
CA PRO A 254 -1.00 -19.76 19.35
C PRO A 254 0.50 -19.50 19.46
N LEU A 255 1.15 -20.03 20.50
CA LEU A 255 2.59 -19.85 20.73
C LEU A 255 3.45 -20.44 19.62
N SER A 256 3.03 -21.55 19.01
CA SER A 256 3.77 -22.14 17.91
C SER A 256 3.72 -21.30 16.63
N ALA A 257 2.67 -20.52 16.44
CA ALA A 257 2.56 -19.55 15.35
C ALA A 257 3.28 -18.23 15.65
N PHE A 258 3.35 -17.86 16.93
CA PHE A 258 4.01 -16.66 17.38
C PHE A 258 5.53 -16.65 17.16
N ALA A 259 6.18 -17.79 17.35
CA ALA A 259 7.64 -17.88 17.47
C ALA A 259 8.34 -18.72 16.38
N VAL A 260 7.62 -19.23 15.38
CA VAL A 260 8.19 -20.15 14.37
C VAL A 260 8.61 -19.47 13.09
N ILE A 261 9.86 -19.68 12.71
CA ILE A 261 10.47 -19.24 11.45
C ILE A 261 10.51 -20.43 10.49
N ARG A 262 9.84 -20.32 9.34
CA ARG A 262 9.68 -21.41 8.36
C ARG A 262 10.28 -21.13 6.99
N THR A 263 10.81 -19.94 6.76
CA THR A 263 11.39 -19.53 5.47
C THR A 263 12.64 -18.70 5.70
N LYS A 264 13.49 -18.61 4.68
CA LYS A 264 14.63 -17.68 4.69
C LYS A 264 14.18 -16.22 4.82
N LEU A 265 13.01 -15.89 4.27
CA LEU A 265 12.44 -14.56 4.39
C LEU A 265 12.12 -14.23 5.86
N PHE A 266 11.44 -15.10 6.60
CA PHE A 266 11.18 -14.86 8.01
C PHE A 266 12.44 -14.96 8.88
N ASP A 267 13.41 -15.78 8.51
CA ASP A 267 14.72 -15.77 9.16
C ASP A 267 15.39 -14.38 9.02
N ALA A 268 15.32 -13.79 7.81
CA ALA A 268 15.82 -12.43 7.59
C ALA A 268 15.02 -11.39 8.36
N LEU A 269 13.68 -11.43 8.27
CA LEU A 269 12.79 -10.47 8.92
C LEU A 269 12.96 -10.46 10.44
N PHE A 270 13.02 -11.64 11.08
CA PHE A 270 13.22 -11.72 12.53
C PHE A 270 14.61 -11.30 13.01
N ARG A 271 15.53 -11.04 12.08
CA ARG A 271 16.84 -10.41 12.34
C ARG A 271 16.82 -8.91 12.11
N ASN A 272 15.72 -8.35 11.58
CA ASN A 272 15.62 -6.96 11.18
C ASN A 272 14.86 -6.14 12.23
N GLY A 273 15.47 -5.05 12.69
CA GLY A 273 14.91 -4.19 13.74
C GLY A 273 13.65 -3.47 13.28
N ASP A 274 13.58 -3.00 12.02
CA ASP A 274 12.41 -2.28 11.47
C ASP A 274 11.19 -3.19 11.41
N PHE A 275 11.40 -4.44 10.98
CA PHE A 275 10.35 -5.45 10.99
C PHE A 275 9.84 -5.75 12.41
N LEU A 276 10.73 -5.91 13.39
CA LEU A 276 10.34 -6.20 14.76
C LEU A 276 9.56 -5.03 15.38
N ARG A 277 9.95 -3.79 15.07
CA ARG A 277 9.22 -2.57 15.45
C ARG A 277 7.82 -2.56 14.85
N ALA A 278 7.73 -2.78 13.55
CA ALA A 278 6.46 -2.82 12.83
C ALA A 278 5.53 -3.92 13.34
N ARG A 279 6.08 -5.11 13.62
CA ARG A 279 5.33 -6.22 14.23
C ARG A 279 4.79 -5.87 15.61
N ASN A 280 5.62 -5.24 16.45
CA ASN A 280 5.19 -4.78 17.77
C ASN A 280 4.09 -3.71 17.67
N SER A 281 4.22 -2.78 16.73
CA SER A 281 3.20 -1.76 16.46
C SER A 281 1.88 -2.38 16.01
N ALA A 282 1.93 -3.40 15.16
CA ALA A 282 0.74 -4.11 14.70
C ALA A 282 -0.02 -4.81 15.86
N PHE A 283 0.70 -5.45 16.80
CA PHE A 283 0.06 -5.98 18.01
C PHE A 283 -0.52 -4.89 18.89
N LYS A 284 0.20 -3.77 19.09
CA LYS A 284 -0.27 -2.64 19.86
C LYS A 284 -1.55 -2.05 19.28
N GLU A 285 -1.57 -1.82 17.97
CA GLU A 285 -2.73 -1.32 17.24
C GLU A 285 -3.93 -2.26 17.39
N PHE A 286 -3.73 -3.55 17.13
CA PHE A 286 -4.79 -4.55 17.25
C PHE A 286 -5.38 -4.61 18.66
N PHE A 287 -4.56 -4.77 19.70
CA PHE A 287 -5.04 -4.97 21.08
C PHE A 287 -5.52 -3.71 21.78
N ASN A 288 -5.12 -2.53 21.34
CA ASN A 288 -5.55 -1.25 21.91
C ASN A 288 -6.75 -0.63 21.16
N SER A 289 -7.23 -1.28 20.12
CA SER A 289 -8.42 -0.88 19.35
C SER A 289 -9.62 -1.75 19.67
N GLN A 290 -10.76 -1.45 19.03
CA GLN A 290 -11.97 -2.29 19.10
C GLN A 290 -11.89 -3.53 18.18
N ARG A 291 -10.84 -3.67 17.37
CA ARG A 291 -10.71 -4.77 16.38
C ARG A 291 -10.92 -6.17 16.97
N PRO A 292 -10.31 -6.55 18.12
CA PRO A 292 -10.54 -7.87 18.71
C PRO A 292 -12.01 -8.14 19.06
N THR A 293 -12.67 -7.18 19.68
CA THR A 293 -14.08 -7.31 20.10
C THR A 293 -15.01 -7.34 18.88
N THR A 294 -14.79 -6.46 17.91
CA THR A 294 -15.56 -6.39 16.68
C THR A 294 -15.42 -7.69 15.88
N PHE A 295 -14.21 -8.21 15.77
CA PHE A 295 -13.96 -9.47 15.07
C PHE A 295 -14.66 -10.66 15.75
N LEU A 296 -14.57 -10.79 17.08
CA LEU A 296 -15.23 -11.86 17.83
C LEU A 296 -16.75 -11.78 17.72
N LYS A 297 -17.31 -10.56 17.72
CA LYS A 297 -18.73 -10.37 17.47
C LYS A 297 -19.12 -10.80 16.07
N HIS A 298 -18.38 -10.36 15.04
CA HIS A 298 -18.64 -10.74 13.66
C HIS A 298 -18.51 -12.27 13.46
N LEU A 299 -17.57 -12.94 14.13
CA LEU A 299 -17.44 -14.39 14.12
C LEU A 299 -18.66 -15.09 14.72
N SER A 300 -19.17 -14.59 15.85
CA SER A 300 -20.38 -15.13 16.50
C SER A 300 -21.62 -14.91 15.63
N ASP A 301 -21.82 -13.69 15.10
CA ASP A 301 -22.93 -13.37 14.18
C ASP A 301 -22.89 -14.28 12.94
N THR A 302 -21.68 -14.51 12.40
CA THR A 302 -21.50 -15.44 11.26
C THR A 302 -21.85 -16.88 11.63
N THR A 303 -21.46 -17.34 12.81
CA THR A 303 -21.78 -18.71 13.28
C THR A 303 -23.28 -18.88 13.44
N GLU A 304 -23.97 -17.93 14.03
CA GLU A 304 -25.44 -17.94 14.18
C GLU A 304 -26.13 -18.03 12.81
N LEU A 305 -25.78 -17.19 11.87
CA LEU A 305 -26.30 -17.22 10.50
C LEU A 305 -26.05 -18.58 9.84
N MET A 306 -24.88 -19.15 10.07
CA MET A 306 -24.48 -20.41 9.46
C MET A 306 -25.16 -21.62 10.08
N GLU A 307 -25.66 -21.58 11.32
CA GLU A 307 -26.39 -22.69 11.94
C GLU A 307 -27.63 -23.08 11.13
N GLU A 308 -28.41 -22.07 10.69
CA GLU A 308 -29.58 -22.28 9.84
C GLU A 308 -29.18 -22.85 8.47
N GLU A 309 -28.11 -22.32 7.88
CA GLU A 309 -27.63 -22.72 6.57
C GLU A 309 -27.08 -24.16 6.54
N ILE A 310 -26.38 -24.57 7.61
CA ILE A 310 -25.83 -25.92 7.76
C ILE A 310 -26.94 -26.98 7.89
N ALA A 311 -28.04 -26.66 8.55
CA ALA A 311 -29.20 -27.52 8.65
C ALA A 311 -29.83 -27.81 7.26
N LEU A 312 -29.64 -26.88 6.30
CA LEU A 312 -30.15 -26.99 4.92
C LEU A 312 -29.14 -27.58 3.94
N ASP A 313 -27.92 -27.96 4.37
CA ASP A 313 -26.88 -28.46 3.47
C ASP A 313 -27.18 -29.91 3.05
N PRO A 314 -27.44 -30.19 1.76
CA PRO A 314 -27.82 -31.50 1.29
C PRO A 314 -26.73 -32.57 1.37
N TYR A 315 -25.51 -32.21 1.74
CA TYR A 315 -24.37 -33.11 1.91
C TYR A 315 -24.10 -33.49 3.36
N LEU A 316 -24.94 -33.00 4.29
CA LEU A 316 -24.82 -33.28 5.71
C LEU A 316 -26.08 -33.97 6.21
N ASN A 317 -25.93 -35.06 6.91
CA ASN A 317 -27.03 -35.62 7.71
C ASN A 317 -27.17 -34.81 9.02
N PRO A 318 -28.28 -34.96 9.77
CA PRO A 318 -28.48 -34.17 11.00
C PRO A 318 -27.37 -34.31 12.04
N GLY A 319 -26.74 -35.45 12.18
CA GLY A 319 -25.60 -35.64 13.10
C GLY A 319 -24.33 -34.95 12.64
N ASP A 320 -24.06 -34.98 11.33
CA ASP A 320 -22.94 -34.26 10.74
C ASP A 320 -23.17 -32.73 10.82
N ALA A 321 -24.39 -32.27 10.58
CA ALA A 321 -24.77 -30.87 10.71
C ALA A 321 -24.54 -30.36 12.15
N SER A 322 -25.00 -31.07 13.16
CA SER A 322 -24.75 -30.75 14.57
C SER A 322 -23.25 -30.73 14.90
N SER A 323 -22.49 -31.70 14.37
CA SER A 323 -21.03 -31.74 14.54
C SER A 323 -20.32 -30.53 13.90
N VAL A 324 -20.82 -30.06 12.76
CA VAL A 324 -20.30 -28.83 12.10
C VAL A 324 -20.59 -27.60 12.93
N VAL A 325 -21.82 -27.44 13.42
CA VAL A 325 -22.20 -26.31 14.29
C VAL A 325 -21.36 -26.30 15.59
N THR A 326 -21.21 -27.45 16.23
CA THR A 326 -20.32 -27.59 17.41
C THR A 326 -18.90 -27.14 17.07
N ALA A 327 -18.35 -27.55 15.95
CA ALA A 327 -17.00 -27.16 15.54
C ALA A 327 -16.87 -25.66 15.23
N MET A 328 -17.93 -24.99 14.78
CA MET A 328 -17.94 -23.54 14.60
C MET A 328 -17.98 -22.82 15.96
N ARG A 329 -18.81 -23.27 16.91
CA ARG A 329 -18.82 -22.74 18.29
C ARG A 329 -17.49 -22.97 19.02
N ASP A 330 -16.82 -24.07 18.79
CA ASP A 330 -15.49 -24.34 19.33
C ASP A 330 -14.43 -23.46 18.67
N LEU A 331 -14.61 -23.09 17.39
CA LEU A 331 -13.76 -22.11 16.73
C LEU A 331 -13.84 -20.73 17.40
N GLU A 332 -15.04 -20.24 17.77
CA GLU A 332 -15.22 -18.99 18.51
C GLU A 332 -14.41 -18.98 19.80
N LYS A 333 -14.55 -20.03 20.61
CA LYS A 333 -13.78 -20.19 21.85
C LYS A 333 -12.28 -20.19 21.59
N LYS A 334 -11.86 -20.92 20.55
CA LYS A 334 -10.45 -21.05 20.17
C LYS A 334 -9.85 -19.72 19.70
N VAL A 335 -10.62 -18.92 18.95
CA VAL A 335 -10.18 -17.58 18.51
C VAL A 335 -10.03 -16.65 19.72
N ALA A 336 -11.03 -16.60 20.61
CA ALA A 336 -10.96 -15.78 21.82
C ALA A 336 -9.76 -16.17 22.70
N GLN A 337 -9.55 -17.47 22.89
CA GLN A 337 -8.40 -17.98 23.64
C GLN A 337 -7.08 -17.65 22.93
N THR A 338 -7.03 -17.70 21.60
CA THR A 338 -5.84 -17.33 20.82
C THR A 338 -5.49 -15.87 21.05
N PHE A 339 -6.47 -14.98 20.93
CA PHE A 339 -6.24 -13.54 21.17
C PHE A 339 -5.78 -13.28 22.62
N ALA A 340 -6.41 -13.92 23.61
CA ALA A 340 -5.99 -13.79 25.00
C ALA A 340 -4.56 -14.29 25.23
N THR A 341 -4.21 -15.45 24.68
CA THR A 341 -2.87 -16.05 24.80
C THR A 341 -1.81 -15.17 24.14
N ILE A 342 -2.05 -14.68 22.91
CA ILE A 342 -1.11 -13.80 22.21
C ILE A 342 -0.97 -12.45 22.93
N LYS A 343 -2.09 -11.88 23.42
CA LYS A 343 -2.05 -10.65 24.22
C LYS A 343 -1.21 -10.83 25.47
N GLN A 344 -1.41 -11.93 26.19
CA GLN A 344 -0.65 -12.25 27.38
C GLN A 344 0.85 -12.41 27.08
N GLU A 345 1.20 -13.14 26.02
CA GLU A 345 2.59 -13.31 25.58
C GLU A 345 3.21 -11.97 25.17
N TRP A 346 2.48 -11.16 24.42
CA TRP A 346 2.92 -9.83 24.04
C TRP A 346 3.10 -8.89 25.24
N VAL A 347 2.19 -8.92 26.23
CA VAL A 347 2.28 -8.14 27.46
C VAL A 347 3.40 -8.64 28.35
N ASN A 348 3.55 -9.96 28.52
CA ASN A 348 4.60 -10.56 29.35
C ASN A 348 5.99 -10.24 28.78
N GLY A 349 6.11 -10.16 27.48
CA GLY A 349 7.32 -9.68 26.81
C GLY A 349 7.75 -8.25 27.19
N ALA A 350 6.90 -7.49 27.90
CA ALA A 350 7.21 -6.17 28.44
C ALA A 350 7.70 -6.19 29.91
N LYS A 351 7.53 -7.32 30.62
CA LYS A 351 7.87 -7.46 32.05
C LYS A 351 9.15 -8.22 32.39
N PRO A 352 9.94 -8.75 31.44
CA PRO A 352 11.11 -9.54 31.80
C PRO A 352 12.13 -8.68 32.51
N GLU A 353 12.89 -9.35 33.35
CA GLU A 353 13.94 -8.76 34.16
C GLU A 353 14.94 -8.03 33.26
N SER A 354 15.22 -6.80 33.62
CA SER A 354 16.25 -5.99 33.00
C SER A 354 17.20 -5.55 34.08
N SER A 355 18.49 -5.67 33.82
CA SER A 355 19.55 -5.29 34.74
C SER A 355 20.56 -4.37 34.06
N PHE A 356 21.15 -3.51 34.84
CA PHE A 356 22.20 -2.63 34.36
C PHE A 356 23.38 -2.58 35.31
N HIS A 357 24.54 -2.29 34.74
CA HIS A 357 25.79 -2.02 35.46
C HIS A 357 26.38 -0.71 34.91
N TYR A 358 26.66 0.22 35.82
CA TYR A 358 27.30 1.50 35.48
C TYR A 358 28.75 1.51 36.01
N LYS A 359 29.71 1.80 35.11
CA LYS A 359 31.10 1.96 35.45
C LYS A 359 31.76 3.01 34.59
N GLY A 360 32.26 4.04 35.21
CA GLY A 360 32.77 5.23 34.51
C GLY A 360 31.69 5.84 33.65
N ASN A 361 31.99 6.05 32.37
CA ASN A 361 31.04 6.63 31.41
C ASN A 361 30.27 5.58 30.61
N THR A 362 30.15 4.36 31.12
CA THR A 362 29.52 3.26 30.37
C THR A 362 28.45 2.56 31.21
N VAL A 363 27.25 2.46 30.64
CA VAL A 363 26.16 1.61 31.13
C VAL A 363 26.15 0.31 30.34
N THR A 364 26.29 -0.80 30.98
CA THR A 364 26.02 -2.13 30.40
C THR A 364 24.60 -2.54 30.75
N LEU A 365 23.78 -2.85 29.75
CA LEU A 365 22.39 -3.23 29.89
C LEU A 365 22.19 -4.68 29.45
N SER A 366 21.49 -5.46 30.28
CA SER A 366 20.98 -6.80 29.94
C SER A 366 19.48 -6.82 30.08
N PHE A 367 18.77 -7.36 29.11
CA PHE A 367 17.32 -7.48 29.16
C PHE A 367 16.79 -8.69 28.39
N GLY A 368 15.64 -9.19 28.79
CA GLY A 368 14.93 -10.30 28.17
C GLY A 368 13.57 -9.91 27.59
N GLY A 369 12.81 -10.86 27.04
CA GLY A 369 11.45 -10.69 26.53
C GLY A 369 11.35 -10.43 25.04
N TYR A 370 10.12 -10.51 24.51
CA TYR A 370 9.85 -10.33 23.06
C TYR A 370 9.69 -8.87 22.65
N ARG A 371 9.40 -7.98 23.60
CA ARG A 371 9.19 -6.57 23.31
C ARG A 371 10.51 -5.81 23.35
N PRO A 372 10.78 -5.02 22.31
CA PRO A 372 11.97 -4.19 22.26
C PRO A 372 11.91 -3.04 23.26
N ILE A 373 13.07 -2.54 23.65
CA ILE A 373 13.20 -1.27 24.36
C ILE A 373 13.18 -0.14 23.33
N GLN A 374 12.31 0.84 23.55
CA GLN A 374 12.16 2.00 22.67
C GLN A 374 12.89 3.21 23.25
N ARG A 375 12.83 3.39 24.58
CA ARG A 375 13.48 4.49 25.26
C ARG A 375 14.13 4.02 26.55
N LEU A 376 15.19 4.69 26.93
CA LEU A 376 15.87 4.55 28.22
C LEU A 376 15.81 5.89 28.95
N ARG A 377 15.58 5.84 30.26
CA ARG A 377 15.73 7.00 31.15
C ARG A 377 16.82 6.70 32.15
N LEU A 378 17.91 7.43 32.08
CA LEU A 378 18.99 7.35 33.02
C LEU A 378 18.78 8.47 34.05
N VAL A 379 18.81 8.14 35.31
CA VAL A 379 18.59 9.06 36.43
C VAL A 379 19.90 9.21 37.19
N PHE A 380 20.44 10.42 37.22
CA PHE A 380 21.67 10.75 37.93
C PHE A 380 21.33 11.47 39.26
N ALA A 381 22.26 11.39 40.21
CA ALA A 381 22.10 12.10 41.47
C ALA A 381 22.22 13.62 41.28
N GLU A 382 23.03 14.02 40.30
CA GLU A 382 23.37 15.42 40.02
C GLU A 382 22.68 15.93 38.76
N ALA A 383 22.49 17.27 38.67
CA ALA A 383 22.00 17.89 37.46
C ALA A 383 23.06 17.92 36.36
N LEU A 384 22.66 17.72 35.14
CA LEU A 384 23.55 17.66 33.97
C LEU A 384 23.64 19.01 33.30
N HIS A 385 24.85 19.54 33.18
CA HIS A 385 25.08 20.91 32.65
C HIS A 385 25.96 20.95 31.40
N GLN A 386 26.40 19.78 30.87
CA GLN A 386 27.41 19.74 29.78
C GLN A 386 26.84 19.09 28.52
N SER A 387 27.47 19.44 27.39
CA SER A 387 27.26 18.74 26.12
C SER A 387 28.05 17.43 26.11
N PHE A 388 27.44 16.36 25.77
CA PHE A 388 28.07 15.03 25.63
C PHE A 388 27.55 14.29 24.41
N SER A 389 28.32 13.32 23.95
CA SER A 389 27.91 12.40 22.89
C SER A 389 27.55 11.04 23.47
N VAL A 390 26.58 10.34 22.86
CA VAL A 390 26.12 9.04 23.32
C VAL A 390 26.27 8.01 22.20
N PHE A 391 26.91 6.91 22.52
CA PHE A 391 27.10 5.79 21.62
C PHE A 391 26.48 4.52 22.19
N ILE A 392 25.71 3.81 21.37
CA ILE A 392 25.16 2.51 21.73
C ILE A 392 25.96 1.42 21.02
N SER A 393 26.52 0.50 21.75
CA SER A 393 27.18 -0.70 21.22
C SER A 393 26.29 -1.91 21.42
N HIS A 394 25.96 -2.58 20.33
CA HIS A 394 25.38 -3.91 20.37
C HIS A 394 26.48 -4.97 20.33
N LEU A 395 26.50 -5.86 21.30
CA LEU A 395 27.45 -6.94 21.35
C LEU A 395 26.96 -8.12 20.50
N VAL A 396 27.66 -8.41 19.42
CA VAL A 396 27.39 -9.51 18.48
C VAL A 396 28.60 -10.45 18.38
N PRO A 397 28.44 -11.68 17.86
CA PRO A 397 29.55 -12.63 17.76
C PRO A 397 30.77 -12.11 16.99
N GLU A 398 30.53 -11.33 15.95
CA GLU A 398 31.56 -10.77 15.07
C GLU A 398 32.22 -9.51 15.62
N GLY A 399 31.82 -9.06 16.81
CA GLY A 399 32.41 -7.90 17.45
C GLY A 399 31.38 -6.94 18.04
N ARG A 400 31.53 -5.64 17.77
CA ARG A 400 30.63 -4.60 18.25
C ARG A 400 30.14 -3.76 17.11
N ILE A 401 28.84 -3.50 17.12
CA ILE A 401 28.20 -2.53 16.22
C ILE A 401 27.94 -1.28 17.03
N PHE A 402 28.46 -0.15 16.53
CA PHE A 402 28.33 1.14 17.16
C PHE A 402 27.29 1.97 16.42
N THR A 403 26.44 2.63 17.20
CA THR A 403 25.46 3.60 16.70
C THR A 403 25.64 4.90 17.48
N ASP A 404 25.83 6.00 16.77
CA ASP A 404 25.80 7.33 17.37
C ASP A 404 24.34 7.69 17.66
N ALA A 405 24.02 7.85 18.93
CA ALA A 405 22.69 8.17 19.42
C ALA A 405 22.60 9.58 20.02
N THR A 406 23.63 10.42 19.83
CA THR A 406 23.74 11.76 20.42
C THR A 406 22.54 12.65 20.11
N GLY A 407 22.07 12.66 18.86
CA GLY A 407 20.91 13.43 18.41
C GLY A 407 19.56 12.97 18.97
N SER A 408 19.52 11.85 19.69
CA SER A 408 18.31 11.25 20.27
C SER A 408 18.20 11.44 21.77
N VAL A 409 18.98 12.32 22.32
CA VAL A 409 19.06 12.57 23.75
C VAL A 409 18.22 13.78 24.13
N GLU A 410 17.36 13.59 25.10
CA GLU A 410 16.63 14.67 25.77
C GLU A 410 17.17 14.81 27.19
N ILE A 411 17.59 16.00 27.58
CA ILE A 411 18.12 16.28 28.93
C ILE A 411 17.07 17.05 29.72
N GLY A 412 16.72 16.57 30.89
CA GLY A 412 15.79 17.23 31.81
C GLY A 412 16.29 17.16 33.25
N GLY A 413 16.99 18.19 33.72
CA GLY A 413 17.56 18.25 35.07
C GLY A 413 18.62 17.15 35.28
N SER A 414 18.37 16.18 36.17
CA SER A 414 19.24 15.05 36.43
C SER A 414 18.94 13.81 35.56
N ASN A 415 18.05 13.94 34.57
CA ASN A 415 17.64 12.81 33.73
C ASN A 415 18.16 12.93 32.31
N ILE A 416 18.62 11.81 31.75
CA ILE A 416 18.84 11.63 30.34
C ILE A 416 17.77 10.68 29.81
N ILE A 417 16.95 11.13 28.87
CA ILE A 417 16.07 10.26 28.12
C ILE A 417 16.71 9.99 26.77
N LEU A 418 17.00 8.72 26.50
CA LEU A 418 17.61 8.27 25.26
C LEU A 418 16.57 7.51 24.43
N ASN A 419 16.22 8.06 23.29
CA ASN A 419 15.42 7.37 22.30
C ASN A 419 16.33 6.35 21.58
N THR A 420 16.26 5.09 21.96
CA THR A 420 17.13 4.04 21.43
C THR A 420 16.73 3.56 20.04
N GLY A 421 15.60 4.06 19.50
CA GLY A 421 14.97 3.54 18.32
C GLY A 421 14.40 2.14 18.56
N PHE A 422 15.26 1.16 18.79
CA PHE A 422 14.82 -0.21 19.00
C PHE A 422 15.97 -1.10 19.48
N LEU A 423 16.00 -1.45 20.74
CA LEU A 423 16.89 -2.47 21.26
C LEU A 423 16.14 -3.79 21.39
N SER A 424 16.62 -4.83 20.74
CA SER A 424 16.01 -6.16 20.76
C SER A 424 16.96 -7.25 21.24
N ASN A 425 16.40 -8.35 21.72
CA ASN A 425 17.11 -9.49 22.28
C ASN A 425 16.76 -10.83 21.64
N HIS A 426 16.18 -10.79 20.44
CA HIS A 426 15.82 -12.02 19.75
C HIS A 426 17.03 -12.73 19.16
N THR A 427 17.02 -14.05 19.20
CA THR A 427 17.96 -14.90 18.50
C THR A 427 17.24 -15.92 17.63
N VAL A 428 17.86 -16.30 16.52
CA VAL A 428 17.32 -17.30 15.61
C VAL A 428 18.11 -18.59 15.76
N LYS A 429 17.48 -19.62 16.32
CA LYS A 429 18.08 -20.95 16.43
C LYS A 429 17.63 -21.85 15.28
N LYS A 430 18.57 -22.30 14.43
CA LYS A 430 18.29 -23.29 13.40
C LYS A 430 17.93 -24.63 14.05
N ARG A 431 16.76 -25.21 13.70
CA ARG A 431 16.30 -26.52 14.17
C ARG A 431 16.73 -27.68 13.28
N SER A 432 17.06 -27.40 12.01
CA SER A 432 17.44 -28.45 11.05
C SER A 432 18.46 -27.91 10.06
N VAL A 433 19.46 -28.71 9.74
CA VAL A 433 20.47 -28.38 8.73
C VAL A 433 19.86 -28.43 7.31
N ASN A 434 18.86 -29.27 7.10
CA ASN A 434 18.31 -29.60 5.77
C ASN A 434 16.98 -28.87 5.44
N ARG A 435 16.38 -28.15 6.40
CA ARG A 435 15.16 -27.37 6.18
C ARG A 435 15.32 -25.99 6.81
N PRO A 436 14.85 -24.92 6.18
CA PRO A 436 14.93 -23.58 6.75
C PRO A 436 13.89 -23.39 7.88
N VAL A 437 13.88 -24.32 8.83
CA VAL A 437 13.05 -24.24 10.03
C VAL A 437 13.93 -23.79 11.18
N ALA A 438 13.66 -22.59 11.66
CA ALA A 438 14.29 -22.02 12.83
C ALA A 438 13.24 -21.69 13.89
N GLU A 439 13.66 -21.54 15.11
CA GLU A 439 12.86 -20.99 16.21
C GLU A 439 13.38 -19.63 16.60
N LEU A 440 12.46 -18.72 16.79
CA LEU A 440 12.76 -17.51 17.52
C LEU A 440 12.98 -17.87 18.98
N LYS A 441 14.16 -17.57 19.51
CA LYS A 441 14.44 -17.67 20.92
C LYS A 441 14.61 -16.29 21.51
N VAL A 442 14.09 -16.12 22.69
CA VAL A 442 14.43 -15.00 23.55
C VAL A 442 15.64 -15.40 24.36
N SER A 443 16.71 -14.64 24.22
CA SER A 443 17.89 -14.71 25.08
C SER A 443 18.18 -13.31 25.60
N PRO A 444 18.88 -13.14 26.71
CA PRO A 444 19.26 -11.82 27.18
C PRO A 444 19.98 -11.04 26.07
N GLY A 445 19.52 -9.82 25.80
CA GLY A 445 20.21 -8.86 24.94
C GLY A 445 21.24 -8.09 25.75
N TYR A 446 22.40 -7.82 25.16
CA TYR A 446 23.49 -7.10 25.82
C TYR A 446 23.87 -5.87 25.01
N TYR A 447 23.77 -4.69 25.62
CA TYR A 447 24.11 -3.42 25.02
C TYR A 447 25.03 -2.62 25.95
N GLN A 448 25.92 -1.85 25.38
CA GLN A 448 26.70 -0.85 26.11
C GLN A 448 26.33 0.53 25.60
N ILE A 449 26.05 1.44 26.53
CA ILE A 449 25.79 2.85 26.26
C ILE A 449 26.97 3.60 26.82
N THR A 450 27.71 4.26 25.95
CA THR A 450 28.91 5.00 26.31
C THR A 450 28.69 6.50 26.11
N PHE A 451 29.02 7.27 27.11
CA PHE A 451 28.96 8.72 27.10
C PHE A 451 30.36 9.29 26.91
N THR A 452 30.53 10.19 25.95
CA THR A 452 31.80 10.87 25.73
C THR A 452 31.62 12.36 26.01
N GLY A 453 32.44 12.93 26.88
CA GLY A 453 32.31 14.29 27.35
C GLY A 453 31.45 14.49 28.61
N LEU A 454 30.96 13.39 29.17
CA LEU A 454 30.29 13.41 30.47
C LEU A 454 31.34 13.38 31.61
N GLU A 455 31.10 14.10 32.71
CA GLU A 455 31.97 14.07 33.88
C GLU A 455 32.06 12.68 34.49
N SER A 456 33.28 12.27 34.86
CA SER A 456 33.54 10.90 35.36
C SER A 456 32.92 10.62 36.74
N ASP A 457 32.54 11.65 37.49
CA ASP A 457 32.11 11.58 38.87
C ASP A 457 30.60 11.55 39.06
N LEU A 458 29.85 11.55 37.97
CA LEU A 458 28.38 11.48 38.02
C LEU A 458 27.91 10.10 38.50
N HIS A 459 26.97 10.12 39.45
CA HIS A 459 26.37 8.90 40.03
C HIS A 459 25.04 8.57 39.36
N LEU A 460 25.03 7.50 38.54
CA LEU A 460 23.79 6.95 38.02
C LEU A 460 23.06 6.19 39.15
N ILE A 461 21.91 6.71 39.60
CA ILE A 461 21.11 6.15 40.67
C ILE A 461 19.97 5.28 40.19
N GLY A 462 19.61 5.39 38.91
CA GLY A 462 18.52 4.58 38.33
C GLY A 462 18.59 4.51 36.80
N LEU A 463 18.04 3.45 36.28
CA LEU A 463 17.79 3.26 34.85
C LEU A 463 16.39 2.69 34.67
N ASP A 464 15.56 3.38 33.92
CA ASP A 464 14.24 2.90 33.54
C ASP A 464 14.19 2.61 32.05
N ILE A 465 13.42 1.60 31.70
CA ILE A 465 13.19 1.20 30.30
C ILE A 465 11.73 1.40 29.93
N ASP A 466 11.49 1.91 28.74
CA ASP A 466 10.16 1.99 28.12
C ASP A 466 10.09 1.08 26.90
N ARG A 467 9.12 0.18 26.94
CA ARG A 467 8.81 -0.77 25.86
C ARG A 467 7.49 -0.41 25.16
N GLY A 468 7.08 0.87 25.27
CA GLY A 468 5.83 1.39 24.72
C GLY A 468 4.61 1.29 25.66
N ASN A 469 4.82 0.90 26.93
CA ASN A 469 3.76 0.80 27.96
C ASN A 469 4.12 1.56 29.25
N GLY A 470 5.01 2.53 29.16
CA GLY A 470 5.50 3.30 30.31
C GLY A 470 6.82 2.79 30.88
N TRP A 471 7.34 3.52 31.85
CA TRP A 471 8.64 3.30 32.44
C TRP A 471 8.64 2.16 33.44
N ILE A 472 9.59 1.25 33.31
CA ILE A 472 9.83 0.12 34.19
C ILE A 472 11.29 0.18 34.68
N PRO A 473 11.55 0.17 35.99
CA PRO A 473 12.92 0.23 36.50
C PRO A 473 13.70 -1.05 36.19
N ALA A 474 14.94 -0.88 35.76
CA ALA A 474 15.93 -1.96 35.64
C ALA A 474 16.66 -2.15 36.99
N GLN A 475 17.10 -3.38 37.26
CA GLN A 475 17.80 -3.70 38.51
C GLN A 475 19.29 -3.36 38.41
N PRO A 476 19.88 -2.58 39.35
CA PRO A 476 21.31 -2.39 39.38
C PRO A 476 22.03 -3.69 39.83
N VAL A 477 23.11 -4.05 39.16
CA VAL A 477 23.89 -5.24 39.45
C VAL A 477 25.40 -4.91 39.48
N GLY A 478 26.19 -5.67 40.21
CA GLY A 478 27.61 -5.42 40.39
C GLY A 478 28.44 -5.63 39.13
N ALA A 479 28.01 -6.51 38.22
CA ALA A 479 28.62 -6.72 36.92
C ALA A 479 27.66 -7.44 35.98
N ILE A 480 27.80 -7.20 34.65
CA ILE A 480 27.12 -7.97 33.61
C ILE A 480 28.18 -8.57 32.70
N THR A 481 28.19 -9.90 32.61
CA THR A 481 29.07 -10.67 31.71
C THR A 481 28.21 -11.25 30.60
N PRO A 482 28.36 -10.82 29.35
CA PRO A 482 27.61 -11.38 28.22
C PRO A 482 27.94 -12.88 28.07
N THR A 483 26.93 -13.75 28.20
CA THR A 483 27.06 -15.21 28.08
C THR A 483 26.65 -15.76 26.72
N ALA A 484 25.88 -14.99 25.97
CA ALA A 484 25.46 -15.28 24.60
C ALA A 484 25.24 -13.97 23.83
N PHE A 485 25.69 -13.95 22.59
CA PHE A 485 25.48 -12.79 21.75
C PHE A 485 24.16 -12.91 20.99
N SER A 486 23.44 -11.83 20.92
CA SER A 486 22.28 -11.75 20.04
C SER A 486 22.77 -11.78 18.58
N GLN A 487 22.18 -12.65 17.77
CA GLN A 487 22.40 -12.68 16.32
C GLN A 487 21.52 -11.65 15.58
N LEU A 488 21.03 -10.65 16.29
CA LEU A 488 20.23 -9.60 15.70
C LEU A 488 21.09 -8.53 15.08
N TYR A 489 20.83 -8.30 13.83
CA TYR A 489 21.45 -7.27 13.04
C TYR A 489 20.68 -5.97 13.19
N ALA A 490 21.44 -4.95 13.43
CA ALA A 490 21.08 -3.57 13.57
C ALA A 490 20.23 -3.22 14.80
N PRO A 491 20.81 -2.51 15.78
CA PRO A 491 20.06 -1.44 16.37
C PRO A 491 19.62 -0.57 15.20
N VAL A 492 18.34 -0.33 15.06
CA VAL A 492 17.88 0.71 14.15
C VAL A 492 18.63 1.96 14.58
N ALA A 493 19.44 2.49 13.68
CA ALA A 493 19.93 3.82 13.87
C ALA A 493 18.67 4.65 14.16
N VAL A 494 18.63 5.34 15.27
CA VAL A 494 17.64 6.39 15.42
C VAL A 494 17.85 7.23 14.19
N GLU A 495 16.82 7.37 13.35
CA GLU A 495 16.88 8.26 12.20
C GLU A 495 17.09 9.68 12.73
N MET A 496 18.32 10.03 12.97
CA MET A 496 18.69 11.42 13.01
C MET A 496 18.42 11.93 11.61
N VAL A 497 17.51 12.90 11.49
CA VAL A 497 17.38 13.63 10.23
C VAL A 497 18.75 14.27 10.02
N PRO A 498 19.55 13.81 9.05
CA PRO A 498 20.88 14.35 8.88
C PRO A 498 20.80 15.85 8.54
N PRO A 499 21.84 16.63 8.81
CA PRO A 499 21.84 18.05 8.47
C PRO A 499 21.53 18.23 6.98
N PRO A 500 20.78 19.26 6.60
CA PRO A 500 20.39 19.47 5.22
C PRO A 500 21.61 19.74 4.33
N ILE A 501 21.58 19.20 3.12
CA ILE A 501 22.45 19.64 2.03
C ILE A 501 21.92 20.98 1.54
N ILE A 502 22.79 21.92 1.28
CA ILE A 502 22.43 23.24 0.75
C ILE A 502 23.01 23.39 -0.66
N TRP A 503 22.16 23.69 -1.63
CA TRP A 503 22.54 24.04 -2.98
C TRP A 503 22.35 25.55 -3.18
N SER A 504 23.38 26.20 -3.71
CA SER A 504 23.37 27.64 -4.01
C SER A 504 24.19 27.98 -5.26
N GLY A 505 23.84 29.05 -5.97
CA GLY A 505 24.53 29.52 -7.16
C GLY A 505 24.42 28.52 -8.33
N GLN A 506 25.54 27.99 -8.82
CA GLN A 506 25.59 27.03 -9.92
C GLN A 506 25.90 25.62 -9.36
N VAL A 507 25.02 24.69 -9.54
CA VAL A 507 25.19 23.28 -9.12
C VAL A 507 25.13 22.39 -10.34
N THR A 508 26.14 21.54 -10.56
CA THR A 508 26.15 20.57 -11.66
C THR A 508 25.95 19.16 -11.14
N ILE A 509 25.04 18.43 -11.75
CA ILE A 509 24.68 17.05 -11.39
C ILE A 509 25.01 16.12 -12.55
N GLU A 510 25.71 15.04 -12.24
CA GLU A 510 26.06 13.97 -13.18
C GLU A 510 25.59 12.62 -12.65
N GLY A 511 25.13 11.75 -13.55
CA GLY A 511 24.72 10.39 -13.28
C GLY A 511 23.51 10.28 -12.35
N HIS A 512 23.37 9.13 -11.71
CA HIS A 512 22.26 8.82 -10.80
C HIS A 512 22.69 9.01 -9.36
N GLN A 513 22.11 9.98 -8.67
CA GLN A 513 22.39 10.33 -7.29
C GLN A 513 21.19 10.06 -6.38
N ILE A 514 21.43 9.47 -5.22
CA ILE A 514 20.42 9.25 -4.18
C ILE A 514 20.85 10.07 -2.96
N LEU A 515 19.98 11.00 -2.54
CA LEU A 515 20.22 11.85 -1.39
C LEU A 515 19.37 11.37 -0.21
N ASP A 516 20.03 10.88 0.82
CA ASP A 516 19.43 10.41 2.08
C ASP A 516 19.44 11.53 3.15
N GLN A 517 19.43 12.82 2.73
CA GLN A 517 19.43 14.01 3.58
C GLN A 517 18.40 15.02 3.06
N PRO A 518 17.83 15.87 3.92
CA PRO A 518 17.04 17.00 3.44
C PRO A 518 17.85 17.88 2.51
N LEU A 519 17.21 18.39 1.46
CA LEU A 519 17.83 19.29 0.51
C LEU A 519 17.16 20.68 0.59
N ILE A 520 17.97 21.71 0.77
CA ILE A 520 17.56 23.10 0.67
C ILE A 520 18.20 23.69 -0.58
N ILE A 521 17.40 24.27 -1.46
CA ILE A 521 17.89 25.00 -2.63
C ILE A 521 17.59 26.48 -2.42
N GLU A 522 18.64 27.31 -2.41
CA GLU A 522 18.50 28.72 -2.19
C GLU A 522 17.97 29.48 -3.42
N PRO A 523 17.31 30.64 -3.24
CA PRO A 523 16.82 31.44 -4.35
C PRO A 523 17.93 31.79 -5.36
N GLY A 524 17.59 31.79 -6.65
CA GLY A 524 18.51 32.09 -7.75
C GLY A 524 19.48 30.97 -8.13
N THR A 525 19.36 29.82 -7.50
CA THR A 525 20.18 28.63 -7.83
C THR A 525 19.84 28.10 -9.22
N THR A 526 20.86 27.79 -10.00
CA THR A 526 20.73 27.04 -11.27
C THR A 526 21.32 25.66 -11.12
N VAL A 527 20.48 24.63 -11.17
CA VAL A 527 20.86 23.22 -11.17
C VAL A 527 21.03 22.76 -12.62
N ARG A 528 22.26 22.48 -13.02
CA ARG A 528 22.65 22.01 -14.36
C ARG A 528 22.76 20.50 -14.36
N LEU A 529 21.94 19.83 -15.16
CA LEU A 529 21.86 18.38 -15.19
C LEU A 529 22.48 17.85 -16.50
N ALA A 530 23.46 16.98 -16.36
CA ALA A 530 24.08 16.27 -17.50
C ALA A 530 23.09 15.27 -18.14
N PRO A 531 23.37 14.76 -19.36
CA PRO A 531 22.51 13.77 -20.00
C PRO A 531 22.22 12.57 -19.09
N GLY A 532 20.93 12.22 -18.92
CA GLY A 532 20.47 11.13 -18.07
C GLY A 532 20.65 11.34 -16.57
N ALA A 533 21.18 12.49 -16.12
CA ALA A 533 21.37 12.79 -14.69
C ALA A 533 20.04 12.73 -13.95
N THR A 534 20.01 12.01 -12.83
CA THR A 534 18.79 11.79 -12.03
C THR A 534 19.13 11.99 -10.55
N VAL A 535 18.27 12.74 -9.84
CA VAL A 535 18.41 12.96 -8.39
C VAL A 535 17.20 12.37 -7.67
N VAL A 536 17.43 11.39 -6.81
CA VAL A 536 16.39 10.78 -5.96
C VAL A 536 16.51 11.28 -4.54
N LEU A 537 15.51 12.02 -4.09
CA LEU A 537 15.42 12.59 -2.75
C LEU A 537 14.60 11.70 -1.84
N LYS A 538 15.23 11.13 -0.82
CA LYS A 538 14.57 10.30 0.21
C LYS A 538 14.07 11.11 1.40
N HIS A 539 14.48 12.37 1.49
CA HIS A 539 14.07 13.34 2.52
C HIS A 539 13.51 14.60 1.90
N ARG A 540 12.97 15.49 2.77
CA ARG A 540 12.29 16.72 2.37
C ARG A 540 13.14 17.60 1.46
N LEU A 541 12.54 18.05 0.35
CA LEU A 541 13.03 19.11 -0.50
C LEU A 541 12.41 20.46 -0.08
N THR A 542 13.25 21.47 0.07
CA THR A 542 12.83 22.86 0.23
C THR A 542 13.48 23.70 -0.85
N ALA A 543 12.81 23.84 -1.99
CA ALA A 543 13.26 24.67 -3.11
C ALA A 543 12.36 25.91 -3.18
N LYS A 544 12.78 27.00 -2.54
CA LYS A 544 12.00 28.23 -2.44
C LYS A 544 12.74 29.39 -3.13
N GLY A 545 12.44 29.57 -4.42
CA GLY A 545 12.79 30.76 -5.14
C GLY A 545 11.88 31.96 -4.80
N ASN A 546 12.02 33.05 -5.51
CA ASN A 546 11.10 34.18 -5.51
C ASN A 546 11.06 34.78 -6.93
N PRO A 547 10.18 35.77 -7.25
CA PRO A 547 10.06 36.31 -8.60
C PRO A 547 11.33 36.93 -9.16
N GLU A 548 12.19 37.50 -8.30
CA GLU A 548 13.45 38.15 -8.68
C GLU A 548 14.61 37.16 -8.76
N ALA A 549 14.49 35.99 -8.10
CA ALA A 549 15.53 34.96 -8.02
C ALA A 549 14.92 33.57 -8.08
N PRO A 550 14.33 33.15 -9.23
CA PRO A 550 13.77 31.80 -9.42
C PRO A 550 14.88 30.73 -9.36
N ILE A 551 14.47 29.50 -9.08
CA ILE A 551 15.36 28.34 -9.10
C ILE A 551 15.17 27.64 -10.46
N HIS A 552 16.29 27.32 -11.14
CA HIS A 552 16.26 26.71 -12.47
C HIS A 552 16.83 25.30 -12.44
N PHE A 553 16.10 24.34 -13.02
CA PHE A 553 16.56 23.00 -13.33
C PHE A 553 16.66 22.88 -14.85
N VAL A 554 17.87 22.85 -15.38
CA VAL A 554 18.12 22.97 -16.81
C VAL A 554 19.20 22.00 -17.29
N PRO A 555 19.27 21.67 -18.60
CA PRO A 555 20.39 20.94 -19.16
C PRO A 555 21.75 21.61 -18.84
N ALA A 556 22.78 20.80 -18.58
CA ALA A 556 24.12 21.29 -18.33
C ALA A 556 24.69 22.08 -19.54
N THR A 557 24.39 21.62 -20.75
CA THR A 557 24.72 22.29 -22.01
C THR A 557 23.53 22.36 -22.95
N THR A 558 23.39 23.45 -23.68
CA THR A 558 22.31 23.63 -24.64
C THR A 558 22.42 22.59 -25.76
N GLY A 559 21.32 21.92 -26.10
CA GLY A 559 21.22 20.94 -27.17
C GLY A 559 21.81 19.54 -26.85
N GLN A 560 22.14 19.27 -25.59
CA GLN A 560 22.49 17.93 -25.14
C GLN A 560 21.28 16.98 -25.16
N ASP A 561 21.52 15.68 -25.02
CA ASP A 561 20.47 14.70 -24.74
C ASP A 561 19.76 15.05 -23.40
N PRO A 562 18.46 14.74 -23.25
CA PRO A 562 17.71 15.06 -22.03
C PRO A 562 18.36 14.53 -20.78
N TRP A 563 18.28 15.28 -19.70
CA TRP A 563 18.56 14.76 -18.36
C TRP A 563 17.43 13.82 -17.89
N GLY A 564 17.64 13.06 -16.83
CA GLY A 564 16.70 12.06 -16.33
C GLY A 564 15.55 12.70 -15.54
N ALA A 565 15.54 12.51 -14.21
CA ALA A 565 14.45 12.94 -13.35
C ALA A 565 14.91 13.59 -12.04
N ILE A 566 14.09 14.49 -11.52
CA ILE A 566 14.06 14.86 -10.09
C ILE A 566 12.97 14.01 -9.44
N VAL A 567 13.32 13.29 -8.39
CA VAL A 567 12.42 12.31 -7.78
C VAL A 567 12.28 12.59 -6.28
N LEU A 568 11.04 12.81 -5.82
CA LEU A 568 10.70 12.76 -4.40
C LEU A 568 10.18 11.37 -4.07
N SER A 569 10.81 10.65 -3.14
CA SER A 569 10.51 9.23 -2.94
C SER A 569 10.40 8.84 -1.47
N GLY A 570 9.19 8.43 -1.08
CA GLY A 570 8.90 7.89 0.25
C GLY A 570 8.59 8.95 1.30
N ARG A 571 8.18 8.50 2.49
CA ARG A 571 7.64 9.35 3.57
C ARG A 571 8.67 10.32 4.18
N GLY A 572 9.96 10.06 4.05
CA GLY A 572 10.99 11.02 4.45
C GLY A 572 10.94 12.35 3.67
N ALA A 573 10.38 12.32 2.44
CA ALA A 573 10.17 13.50 1.61
C ALA A 573 8.87 14.27 1.90
N ASP A 574 8.09 13.86 2.91
CA ASP A 574 6.84 14.51 3.27
C ASP A 574 7.02 15.99 3.57
N GLY A 575 6.07 16.81 3.12
CA GLY A 575 6.11 18.26 3.27
C GLY A 575 7.13 18.96 2.38
N SER A 576 7.55 18.34 1.28
CA SER A 576 8.41 18.98 0.27
C SER A 576 7.72 20.16 -0.39
N ILE A 577 8.49 21.21 -0.67
CA ILE A 577 8.01 22.47 -1.23
C ILE A 577 8.88 22.86 -2.43
N LEU A 578 8.21 23.17 -3.56
CA LEU A 578 8.80 23.84 -4.71
C LEU A 578 8.03 25.15 -4.93
N SER A 579 8.71 26.27 -4.93
CA SER A 579 8.10 27.57 -5.18
C SER A 579 9.00 28.42 -6.05
N HIS A 580 8.43 29.08 -7.07
CA HIS A 580 9.17 29.87 -8.06
C HIS A 580 10.34 29.08 -8.67
N CYS A 581 10.03 27.85 -9.13
CA CYS A 581 10.97 26.97 -9.81
C CYS A 581 10.62 26.84 -11.29
N GLU A 582 11.64 26.83 -12.14
CA GLU A 582 11.51 26.51 -13.57
C GLU A 582 12.24 25.19 -13.86
N MET A 583 11.57 24.28 -14.57
CA MET A 583 12.13 22.98 -14.90
C MET A 583 11.89 22.66 -16.37
N SER A 584 12.95 22.35 -17.12
CA SER A 584 12.84 22.09 -18.54
C SER A 584 13.78 21.01 -19.05
N ASP A 585 13.39 20.40 -20.17
CA ASP A 585 14.20 19.48 -21.00
C ASP A 585 14.67 18.22 -20.25
N GLY A 586 13.91 17.80 -19.25
CA GLY A 586 14.09 16.53 -18.55
C GLY A 586 13.32 15.38 -19.20
N SER A 587 13.54 14.20 -18.68
CA SER A 587 12.91 12.97 -19.12
C SER A 587 12.43 12.15 -17.91
N GLY A 588 12.87 10.93 -17.80
CA GLY A 588 12.63 10.01 -16.71
C GLY A 588 13.76 9.02 -16.58
N LEU A 589 13.61 8.06 -15.70
CA LEU A 589 14.56 6.95 -15.57
C LEU A 589 13.81 5.68 -15.20
N LYS A 590 14.11 4.59 -15.94
CA LYS A 590 13.55 3.27 -15.69
C LYS A 590 14.65 2.27 -15.40
N GLY A 591 14.52 1.55 -14.32
CA GLY A 591 15.39 0.46 -13.92
C GLY A 591 14.61 -0.82 -13.61
N ASP A 592 15.31 -1.85 -13.19
CA ASP A 592 14.71 -3.15 -12.87
C ASP A 592 13.80 -3.10 -11.63
N LEU A 593 14.04 -2.14 -10.74
CA LEU A 593 13.37 -2.03 -9.43
C LEU A 593 12.53 -0.76 -9.29
N PHE A 594 12.55 0.14 -10.23
CA PHE A 594 11.87 1.42 -10.16
C PHE A 594 11.50 1.95 -11.53
N GLU A 595 10.51 2.82 -11.55
CA GLU A 595 10.10 3.56 -12.74
C GLU A 595 9.80 5.01 -12.36
N TYR A 596 10.58 5.93 -12.91
CA TYR A 596 10.37 7.37 -12.82
C TYR A 596 9.92 7.84 -14.21
N SER A 597 8.59 7.90 -14.40
CA SER A 597 7.98 8.13 -15.72
C SER A 597 7.92 9.61 -16.11
N ALA A 598 8.42 10.52 -15.26
CA ALA A 598 8.32 11.94 -15.48
C ALA A 598 9.61 12.69 -15.14
N MET A 599 9.77 13.88 -15.73
CA MET A 599 10.81 14.84 -15.40
C MET A 599 10.81 15.19 -13.89
N LEU A 600 9.61 15.35 -13.29
CA LEU A 600 9.43 15.41 -11.85
C LEU A 600 8.54 14.24 -11.42
N SER A 601 9.10 13.24 -10.75
CA SER A 601 8.38 12.06 -10.24
C SER A 601 8.23 12.13 -8.72
N ILE A 602 6.99 11.97 -8.21
CA ILE A 602 6.67 12.12 -6.79
C ILE A 602 5.95 10.86 -6.32
N HIS A 603 6.66 10.01 -5.58
CA HIS A 603 6.18 8.69 -5.24
C HIS A 603 6.05 8.48 -3.73
N ASN A 604 4.82 8.25 -3.25
CA ASN A 604 4.51 7.96 -1.85
C ASN A 604 4.96 9.08 -0.88
N VAL A 605 4.61 10.33 -1.22
CA VAL A 605 4.96 11.54 -0.47
C VAL A 605 3.68 12.30 -0.09
N LYS A 606 3.60 12.81 1.13
CA LYS A 606 2.43 13.53 1.62
C LYS A 606 2.72 15.03 1.83
N ASN A 607 1.65 15.84 1.70
CA ASN A 607 1.70 17.28 1.92
C ASN A 607 2.74 18.01 1.03
N VAL A 608 2.82 17.65 -0.24
CA VAL A 608 3.67 18.32 -1.22
C VAL A 608 3.00 19.61 -1.68
N VAL A 609 3.76 20.69 -1.76
CA VAL A 609 3.27 21.98 -2.28
C VAL A 609 4.17 22.45 -3.44
N ILE A 610 3.55 22.68 -4.58
CA ILE A 610 4.20 23.25 -5.77
C ILE A 610 3.46 24.53 -6.13
N SER A 611 4.13 25.68 -6.04
CA SER A 611 3.50 26.97 -6.31
C SER A 611 4.37 27.87 -7.17
N ASP A 612 3.73 28.65 -8.02
CA ASP A 612 4.40 29.66 -8.85
C ASP A 612 5.54 29.07 -9.70
N CYS A 613 5.38 27.82 -10.15
CA CYS A 613 6.39 27.05 -10.89
C CYS A 613 6.04 26.96 -12.38
N HIS A 614 7.07 26.73 -13.22
CA HIS A 614 6.92 26.52 -14.65
C HIS A 614 7.63 25.24 -15.10
N PHE A 615 6.88 24.29 -15.63
CA PHE A 615 7.35 23.03 -16.21
C PHE A 615 7.16 23.05 -17.71
N ARG A 616 8.20 22.66 -18.48
CA ARG A 616 8.12 22.68 -19.94
C ARG A 616 9.06 21.69 -20.62
N ASN A 617 8.67 21.26 -21.83
CA ASN A 617 9.49 20.52 -22.78
C ASN A 617 10.11 19.24 -22.19
N ASN A 618 9.34 18.35 -21.60
CA ASN A 618 9.87 17.02 -21.25
C ASN A 618 10.08 16.16 -22.52
N HIS A 619 11.02 15.20 -22.42
CA HIS A 619 11.42 14.35 -23.55
C HIS A 619 11.35 12.87 -23.16
N THR A 620 11.16 12.00 -24.14
CA THR A 620 11.31 10.53 -24.07
C THR A 620 10.23 9.82 -23.25
N VAL A 621 9.83 10.35 -22.10
CA VAL A 621 8.79 9.74 -21.24
C VAL A 621 7.44 10.43 -21.42
N ASP A 622 6.37 9.69 -21.09
CA ASP A 622 5.02 10.16 -21.31
C ASP A 622 4.72 11.42 -20.50
N ASP A 623 5.03 11.44 -19.21
CA ASP A 623 4.56 12.47 -18.31
C ASP A 623 5.60 13.58 -18.08
N MET A 624 5.15 14.82 -17.92
CA MET A 624 6.01 15.91 -17.49
C MET A 624 6.16 15.92 -15.96
N VAL A 625 5.05 15.76 -15.23
CA VAL A 625 5.01 15.56 -13.78
C VAL A 625 4.12 14.37 -13.47
N HIS A 626 4.63 13.40 -12.71
CA HIS A 626 3.90 12.22 -12.28
C HIS A 626 3.90 12.07 -10.77
N ALA A 627 2.72 11.94 -10.14
CA ALA A 627 2.58 11.74 -8.71
C ALA A 627 1.76 10.49 -8.39
N VAL A 628 2.36 9.56 -7.64
CA VAL A 628 1.75 8.27 -7.26
C VAL A 628 1.70 8.14 -5.73
N TYR A 629 0.54 7.78 -5.18
CA TYR A 629 0.30 7.65 -3.73
C TYR A 629 0.60 8.94 -2.93
N THR A 630 0.29 10.09 -3.52
CA THR A 630 0.73 11.39 -3.06
C THR A 630 -0.44 12.25 -2.60
N ASP A 631 -0.22 13.12 -1.59
CA ASP A 631 -1.12 14.25 -1.30
C ASP A 631 -0.40 15.52 -1.76
N ILE A 632 -0.96 16.22 -2.76
CA ILE A 632 -0.25 17.29 -3.45
C ILE A 632 -1.14 18.48 -3.76
N ARG A 633 -0.54 19.66 -3.70
CA ARG A 633 -1.16 20.93 -4.05
C ARG A 633 -0.34 21.65 -5.13
N PHE A 634 -1.02 22.07 -6.19
CA PHE A 634 -0.49 22.92 -7.24
C PHE A 634 -1.23 24.27 -7.21
N GLU A 635 -0.49 25.38 -7.11
CA GLU A 635 -1.04 26.73 -7.05
C GLU A 635 -0.30 27.65 -8.02
N ARG A 636 -0.99 28.25 -8.99
CA ARG A 636 -0.39 29.15 -9.99
C ARG A 636 0.79 28.53 -10.73
N VAL A 637 0.63 27.27 -11.14
CA VAL A 637 1.65 26.51 -11.86
C VAL A 637 1.36 26.56 -13.36
N ARG A 638 2.40 26.65 -14.16
CA ARG A 638 2.31 26.60 -15.63
C ARG A 638 2.96 25.32 -16.15
N PHE A 639 2.24 24.63 -17.02
CA PHE A 639 2.71 23.46 -17.76
C PHE A 639 2.63 23.75 -19.25
N GLU A 640 3.70 23.54 -19.99
CA GLU A 640 3.81 23.95 -21.39
C GLU A 640 4.59 22.96 -22.23
N ASN A 641 4.04 22.57 -23.39
CA ASN A 641 4.68 21.65 -24.34
C ASN A 641 5.09 20.30 -23.72
N ALA A 642 4.19 19.64 -22.99
CA ALA A 642 4.44 18.27 -22.57
C ALA A 642 4.50 17.32 -23.78
N LEU A 643 5.40 16.34 -23.76
CA LEU A 643 5.52 15.35 -24.82
C LEU A 643 4.21 14.54 -24.97
N SER A 644 3.64 14.12 -23.86
CA SER A 644 2.34 13.44 -23.77
C SER A 644 1.49 14.12 -22.69
N ASP A 645 1.49 13.64 -21.44
CA ASP A 645 0.68 14.21 -20.37
C ASP A 645 1.46 15.28 -19.58
N ALA A 646 0.80 16.42 -19.29
CA ALA A 646 1.46 17.44 -18.49
C ALA A 646 1.52 17.05 -17.01
N LEU A 647 0.41 16.50 -16.49
CA LEU A 647 0.30 16.07 -15.10
C LEU A 647 -0.48 14.76 -15.02
N ASP A 648 0.18 13.70 -14.57
CA ASP A 648 -0.43 12.41 -14.27
C ASP A 648 -0.49 12.15 -12.77
N LEU A 649 -1.67 11.79 -12.26
CA LEU A 649 -1.96 11.61 -10.84
C LEU A 649 -2.60 10.26 -10.58
N ASP A 650 -1.83 9.37 -9.99
CA ASP A 650 -2.23 8.00 -9.70
C ASP A 650 -2.45 7.76 -8.20
N ILE A 651 -3.62 7.24 -7.84
CA ILE A 651 -3.98 6.86 -6.47
C ILE A 651 -3.61 7.97 -5.46
N SER A 652 -3.89 9.20 -5.83
CA SER A 652 -3.44 10.40 -5.13
C SER A 652 -4.61 11.26 -4.66
N THR A 653 -4.31 12.25 -3.85
CA THR A 653 -5.22 13.34 -3.49
C THR A 653 -4.59 14.63 -3.96
N ALA A 654 -5.30 15.39 -4.81
CA ALA A 654 -4.75 16.59 -5.42
C ALA A 654 -5.66 17.82 -5.30
N PHE A 655 -5.05 18.97 -5.11
CA PHE A 655 -5.68 20.27 -5.22
C PHE A 655 -4.90 21.11 -6.23
N ILE A 656 -5.59 21.59 -7.26
CA ILE A 656 -5.00 22.39 -8.35
C ILE A 656 -5.78 23.70 -8.45
N SER A 657 -5.10 24.84 -8.29
CA SER A 657 -5.74 26.15 -8.42
C SER A 657 -4.95 27.13 -9.27
N ASP A 658 -5.67 27.98 -9.98
CA ASP A 658 -5.14 29.14 -10.73
C ASP A 658 -3.97 28.77 -11.65
N SER A 659 -4.00 27.56 -12.21
CA SER A 659 -2.89 26.96 -12.97
C SER A 659 -3.19 26.93 -14.48
N HIS A 660 -2.14 26.86 -15.30
CA HIS A 660 -2.23 26.89 -16.76
C HIS A 660 -1.61 25.62 -17.37
N PHE A 661 -2.33 24.98 -18.26
CA PHE A 661 -1.92 23.79 -18.99
C PHE A 661 -2.07 24.05 -20.49
N GLU A 662 -0.96 24.12 -21.19
CA GLU A 662 -0.98 24.48 -22.61
C GLU A 662 -0.13 23.52 -23.45
N GLN A 663 -0.68 23.11 -24.62
CA GLN A 663 0.03 22.38 -25.67
C GLN A 663 0.64 21.06 -25.22
N SER A 664 -0.02 20.32 -24.31
CA SER A 664 0.35 18.93 -24.03
C SER A 664 0.11 18.06 -25.28
N GLY A 665 0.98 17.12 -25.57
CA GLY A 665 0.81 16.22 -26.70
C GLY A 665 -0.37 15.26 -26.56
N ASN A 666 -0.79 14.96 -25.34
CA ASN A 666 -1.94 14.14 -24.97
C ASN A 666 -2.81 14.88 -23.92
N ASP A 667 -2.88 14.42 -22.69
CA ASP A 667 -3.77 14.99 -21.66
C ASP A 667 -3.06 16.13 -20.91
N ALA A 668 -3.80 17.18 -20.54
CA ALA A 668 -3.25 18.20 -19.66
C ALA A 668 -3.21 17.69 -18.21
N VAL A 669 -4.27 16.99 -17.76
CA VAL A 669 -4.30 16.29 -16.48
C VAL A 669 -4.94 14.93 -16.69
N ASP A 670 -4.25 13.84 -16.38
CA ASP A 670 -4.83 12.49 -16.28
C ASP A 670 -4.93 12.05 -14.81
N LEU A 671 -6.07 11.42 -14.46
CA LEU A 671 -6.36 10.95 -13.11
C LEU A 671 -6.67 9.46 -13.14
N MET A 672 -5.94 8.66 -12.36
CA MET A 672 -6.22 7.25 -12.11
C MET A 672 -6.45 6.99 -10.62
N ALA A 673 -7.63 6.51 -10.25
CA ALA A 673 -8.00 6.21 -8.86
C ALA A 673 -7.72 7.37 -7.88
N THR A 674 -7.77 8.61 -8.38
CA THR A 674 -7.37 9.85 -7.71
C THR A 674 -8.59 10.67 -7.33
N GLN A 675 -8.51 11.36 -6.20
CA GLN A 675 -9.47 12.39 -5.80
C GLN A 675 -8.85 13.76 -6.03
N ALA A 676 -9.47 14.57 -6.89
CA ALA A 676 -8.93 15.86 -7.26
C ALA A 676 -9.96 16.99 -7.13
N VAL A 677 -9.49 18.17 -6.73
CA VAL A 677 -10.19 19.45 -6.82
C VAL A 677 -9.40 20.34 -7.76
N ILE A 678 -10.06 20.88 -8.80
CA ILE A 678 -9.43 21.76 -9.79
C ILE A 678 -10.26 23.04 -9.91
N THR A 679 -9.62 24.19 -9.65
CA THR A 679 -10.36 25.47 -9.64
C THR A 679 -9.57 26.59 -10.26
N GLY A 680 -10.26 27.54 -10.92
CA GLY A 680 -9.67 28.77 -11.47
C GLY A 680 -8.64 28.56 -12.57
N SER A 681 -8.52 27.36 -13.11
CA SER A 681 -7.43 26.94 -14.00
C SER A 681 -7.81 27.01 -15.48
N VAL A 682 -6.80 27.06 -16.36
CA VAL A 682 -6.96 27.18 -17.81
C VAL A 682 -6.28 25.98 -18.50
N PHE A 683 -7.02 25.33 -19.41
CA PHE A 683 -6.58 24.19 -20.20
C PHE A 683 -6.72 24.53 -21.68
N ARG A 684 -5.62 24.73 -22.38
CA ARG A 684 -5.63 25.25 -23.74
C ARG A 684 -4.86 24.42 -24.74
N ASN A 685 -5.50 24.11 -25.88
CA ASN A 685 -4.87 23.50 -27.06
C ASN A 685 -4.09 22.21 -26.76
N ASN A 686 -4.62 21.37 -25.85
CA ASN A 686 -3.99 20.08 -25.54
C ASN A 686 -4.40 19.03 -26.61
N GLY A 687 -3.47 18.16 -26.92
CA GLY A 687 -3.55 17.20 -28.02
C GLY A 687 -4.64 16.15 -27.88
N ASP A 688 -5.08 15.88 -26.64
CA ASP A 688 -6.25 15.03 -26.38
C ASP A 688 -7.17 15.71 -25.36
N LYS A 689 -7.02 15.47 -24.06
CA LYS A 689 -8.00 15.98 -23.08
C LYS A 689 -7.46 17.17 -22.29
N GLY A 690 -8.35 18.15 -22.01
CA GLY A 690 -8.08 19.13 -20.96
C GLY A 690 -8.01 18.42 -19.60
N ILE A 691 -9.02 17.62 -19.25
CA ILE A 691 -9.03 16.83 -18.01
C ILE A 691 -9.56 15.42 -18.31
N SER A 692 -8.75 14.41 -18.01
CA SER A 692 -9.08 12.99 -18.10
C SER A 692 -9.34 12.41 -16.71
N VAL A 693 -10.57 11.97 -16.44
CA VAL A 693 -10.99 11.41 -15.16
C VAL A 693 -11.21 9.93 -15.34
N GLY A 694 -10.22 9.13 -14.94
CA GLY A 694 -10.19 7.71 -15.24
C GLY A 694 -10.08 6.80 -14.02
N GLU A 695 -10.47 5.56 -14.24
CA GLU A 695 -10.14 4.45 -13.38
C GLU A 695 -10.55 4.60 -11.91
N ASN A 696 -11.85 4.89 -11.69
CA ASN A 696 -12.48 5.11 -10.37
C ASN A 696 -12.06 6.43 -9.69
N SER A 697 -11.63 7.42 -10.46
CA SER A 697 -11.30 8.75 -9.94
C SER A 697 -12.55 9.58 -9.64
N LYS A 698 -12.40 10.57 -8.77
CA LYS A 698 -13.42 11.57 -8.48
C LYS A 698 -12.84 12.96 -8.67
N LEU A 699 -13.43 13.72 -9.56
CA LEU A 699 -13.08 15.11 -9.82
C LEU A 699 -14.19 16.03 -9.33
N TYR A 700 -13.81 17.07 -8.62
CA TYR A 700 -14.59 18.27 -8.43
C TYR A 700 -13.89 19.44 -9.09
N ALA A 701 -14.54 20.10 -10.05
CA ALA A 701 -13.94 21.21 -10.81
C ALA A 701 -14.85 22.45 -10.81
N ALA A 702 -14.28 23.63 -10.55
CA ALA A 702 -15.05 24.87 -10.51
C ALA A 702 -14.29 26.04 -11.14
N ASN A 703 -15.01 26.91 -11.85
CA ASN A 703 -14.48 28.17 -12.41
C ASN A 703 -13.31 28.00 -13.39
N ASN A 704 -13.20 26.87 -14.09
CA ASN A 704 -12.12 26.63 -15.04
C ASN A 704 -12.49 27.02 -16.47
N LYS A 705 -11.47 27.24 -17.30
CA LYS A 705 -11.60 27.49 -18.74
C LYS A 705 -10.91 26.39 -19.54
N LEU A 706 -11.65 25.72 -20.40
CA LEU A 706 -11.13 24.66 -21.26
C LEU A 706 -11.34 25.09 -22.71
N VAL A 707 -10.26 25.36 -23.43
CA VAL A 707 -10.28 26.03 -24.71
C VAL A 707 -9.47 25.28 -25.77
N GLY A 708 -10.11 24.88 -26.88
CA GLY A 708 -9.40 24.35 -28.05
C GLY A 708 -8.77 22.96 -27.84
N ASN A 709 -9.20 22.19 -26.83
CA ASN A 709 -8.73 20.82 -26.64
C ASN A 709 -9.48 19.84 -27.57
N VAL A 710 -8.93 18.67 -27.86
CA VAL A 710 -9.68 17.63 -28.58
C VAL A 710 -10.89 17.20 -27.73
N VAL A 711 -10.70 16.94 -26.45
CA VAL A 711 -11.80 16.75 -25.48
C VAL A 711 -11.63 17.72 -24.32
N GLY A 712 -12.66 18.46 -23.94
CA GLY A 712 -12.61 19.35 -22.79
C GLY A 712 -12.46 18.53 -21.50
N VAL A 713 -13.50 17.82 -21.08
CA VAL A 713 -13.45 16.90 -19.94
C VAL A 713 -13.93 15.52 -20.33
N GLN A 714 -13.17 14.51 -19.99
CA GLN A 714 -13.50 13.10 -20.20
C GLN A 714 -13.66 12.38 -18.86
N SER A 715 -14.74 11.59 -18.68
CA SER A 715 -14.90 10.66 -17.56
C SER A 715 -15.00 9.23 -18.07
N LYS A 716 -14.20 8.32 -17.50
CA LYS A 716 -14.12 6.91 -17.92
C LYS A 716 -14.06 5.97 -16.73
N ASP A 717 -14.45 4.71 -16.91
CA ASP A 717 -14.09 3.58 -16.04
C ASP A 717 -14.47 3.76 -14.56
N ARG A 718 -15.80 3.94 -14.31
CA ARG A 718 -16.39 4.14 -12.98
C ARG A 718 -15.99 5.44 -12.29
N SER A 719 -15.49 6.40 -13.05
CA SER A 719 -15.11 7.71 -12.53
C SER A 719 -16.28 8.68 -12.54
N THR A 720 -16.18 9.71 -11.73
CA THR A 720 -17.18 10.77 -11.61
C THR A 720 -16.53 12.13 -11.69
N ALA A 721 -17.03 13.00 -12.56
CA ALA A 721 -16.66 14.41 -12.65
C ALA A 721 -17.86 15.30 -12.31
N ILE A 722 -17.69 16.19 -11.33
CA ILE A 722 -18.62 17.24 -10.98
C ILE A 722 -18.01 18.57 -11.42
N LEU A 723 -18.70 19.26 -12.32
CA LEU A 723 -18.22 20.45 -13.01
C LEU A 723 -19.19 21.60 -12.73
N LEU A 724 -18.72 22.66 -12.09
CA LEU A 724 -19.52 23.84 -11.78
C LEU A 724 -18.89 25.12 -12.35
N ASN A 725 -19.72 25.98 -12.93
CA ASN A 725 -19.27 27.26 -13.46
C ASN A 725 -18.06 27.14 -14.40
N GLN A 726 -18.13 26.18 -15.34
CA GLN A 726 -17.08 25.97 -16.32
C GLN A 726 -17.34 26.79 -17.60
N THR A 727 -16.27 27.19 -18.26
CA THR A 727 -16.30 27.74 -19.62
C THR A 727 -15.57 26.76 -20.54
N LEU A 728 -16.32 26.08 -21.42
CA LEU A 728 -15.78 25.16 -22.40
C LEU A 728 -15.97 25.75 -23.80
N THR A 729 -14.89 26.17 -24.44
CA THR A 729 -14.96 26.88 -25.73
C THR A 729 -14.09 26.19 -26.78
N ASP A 730 -14.63 26.00 -27.96
CA ASP A 730 -13.89 25.44 -29.14
C ASP A 730 -13.23 24.08 -28.91
N ASN A 731 -13.64 23.32 -27.88
CA ASN A 731 -13.17 21.93 -27.73
C ASN A 731 -13.91 21.08 -28.79
N LYS A 732 -13.16 20.22 -29.51
CA LYS A 732 -13.81 19.38 -30.55
C LYS A 732 -14.98 18.59 -29.96
N THR A 733 -14.78 17.97 -28.77
CA THR A 733 -15.85 17.43 -27.93
C THR A 733 -15.75 18.08 -26.55
N ALA A 734 -16.75 18.82 -26.09
CA ALA A 734 -16.63 19.49 -24.80
C ALA A 734 -16.68 18.51 -23.63
N LEU A 735 -17.63 17.55 -23.61
CA LEU A 735 -17.80 16.55 -22.56
C LEU A 735 -17.90 15.14 -23.16
N HIS A 736 -17.13 14.20 -22.64
CA HIS A 736 -17.18 12.81 -23.10
C HIS A 736 -17.19 11.83 -21.92
N ALA A 737 -18.20 10.96 -21.85
CA ALA A 737 -18.29 9.89 -20.87
C ALA A 737 -18.31 8.52 -21.56
N TYR A 738 -17.38 7.63 -21.23
CA TYR A 738 -17.30 6.31 -21.85
C TYR A 738 -16.67 5.25 -20.95
N LYS A 739 -16.60 4.02 -21.42
CA LYS A 739 -15.95 2.88 -20.79
C LYS A 739 -14.76 2.41 -21.62
N LYS A 740 -13.55 2.61 -21.14
CA LYS A 740 -12.29 2.14 -21.75
C LYS A 740 -11.86 0.79 -21.18
N ASN A 741 -11.73 0.72 -19.84
CA ASN A 741 -11.15 -0.42 -19.15
C ASN A 741 -12.24 -1.35 -18.59
N TRP A 742 -12.31 -2.57 -19.10
CA TRP A 742 -13.30 -3.57 -18.68
C TRP A 742 -13.21 -3.93 -17.17
N ARG A 743 -12.08 -3.70 -16.51
CA ARG A 743 -11.85 -4.08 -15.11
C ARG A 743 -12.73 -3.31 -14.14
N TYR A 744 -13.15 -2.13 -14.51
CA TYR A 744 -13.99 -1.27 -13.65
C TYR A 744 -15.50 -1.55 -13.77
N GLY A 745 -15.93 -2.31 -14.77
CA GLY A 745 -17.33 -2.74 -14.94
C GLY A 745 -18.21 -1.67 -15.59
N GLU A 746 -18.27 -0.48 -15.04
CA GLU A 746 -19.07 0.66 -15.51
C GLU A 746 -18.25 1.66 -16.33
N GLY A 747 -18.91 2.62 -16.98
CA GLY A 747 -18.28 3.76 -17.66
C GLY A 747 -18.14 4.97 -16.72
N GLY A 748 -17.98 6.16 -17.29
CA GLY A 748 -17.87 7.41 -16.57
C GLY A 748 -19.19 8.12 -16.36
N ALA A 749 -19.23 8.98 -15.34
CA ALA A 749 -20.34 9.93 -15.11
C ALA A 749 -19.81 11.37 -15.11
N ILE A 750 -20.56 12.30 -15.70
CA ILE A 750 -20.27 13.74 -15.66
C ILE A 750 -21.53 14.46 -15.23
N PHE A 751 -21.41 15.42 -14.32
CA PHE A 751 -22.43 16.34 -13.86
C PHE A 751 -21.94 17.75 -14.13
N LEU A 752 -22.59 18.46 -15.05
CA LEU A 752 -22.28 19.84 -15.42
C LEU A 752 -23.36 20.79 -14.91
N GLY A 753 -22.97 21.80 -14.17
CA GLY A 753 -23.93 22.83 -13.70
C GLY A 753 -23.42 24.24 -13.85
N LYS A 754 -24.34 25.20 -14.11
CA LYS A 754 -24.09 26.65 -14.21
C LYS A 754 -22.93 27.01 -15.14
N SER A 755 -22.82 26.31 -16.26
CA SER A 755 -21.68 26.35 -17.16
C SER A 755 -22.05 26.80 -18.56
N THR A 756 -21.05 27.21 -19.32
CA THR A 756 -21.19 27.62 -20.73
C THR A 756 -20.37 26.70 -21.61
N VAL A 757 -20.99 26.13 -22.64
CA VAL A 757 -20.34 25.32 -23.68
C VAL A 757 -20.63 25.98 -25.04
N SER A 758 -19.58 26.38 -25.73
CA SER A 758 -19.68 27.05 -27.03
C SER A 758 -18.60 26.59 -28.00
N GLY A 759 -18.88 26.72 -29.29
CA GLY A 759 -17.97 26.25 -30.36
C GLY A 759 -17.78 24.73 -30.35
N GLY A 760 -16.82 24.26 -31.18
CA GLY A 760 -16.51 22.84 -31.34
C GLY A 760 -17.48 22.04 -32.19
N GLU A 761 -17.42 20.71 -32.14
CA GLU A 761 -18.27 19.82 -32.95
C GLU A 761 -19.37 19.15 -32.09
N ILE A 762 -19.06 18.76 -30.86
CA ILE A 762 -19.95 18.00 -29.96
C ILE A 762 -19.92 18.62 -28.57
N SER A 763 -21.09 19.08 -28.07
CA SER A 763 -21.17 19.59 -26.70
C SER A 763 -21.04 18.49 -25.63
N ALA A 764 -21.71 17.35 -25.85
CA ALA A 764 -21.65 16.24 -24.91
C ALA A 764 -21.94 14.90 -25.59
N ALA A 765 -21.14 13.87 -25.26
CA ALA A 765 -21.31 12.51 -25.76
C ALA A 765 -21.18 11.49 -24.62
N ALA A 766 -22.24 10.68 -24.41
CA ALA A 766 -22.23 9.60 -23.42
C ALA A 766 -22.38 8.23 -24.11
N GLU A 767 -21.39 7.39 -23.97
CA GLU A 767 -21.37 6.04 -24.52
C GLU A 767 -22.08 5.03 -23.60
N LYS A 768 -22.05 3.76 -24.00
CA LYS A 768 -22.66 2.67 -23.25
C LYS A 768 -22.12 2.60 -21.80
N ARG A 769 -23.02 2.46 -20.81
CA ARG A 769 -22.73 2.39 -19.38
C ARG A 769 -22.14 3.69 -18.78
N SER A 770 -22.31 4.80 -19.47
CA SER A 770 -21.88 6.09 -19.00
C SER A 770 -23.06 7.07 -19.03
N ALA A 771 -22.98 8.16 -18.32
CA ALA A 771 -24.04 9.15 -18.26
C ALA A 771 -23.46 10.56 -18.17
N ILE A 772 -24.17 11.55 -18.74
CA ILE A 772 -23.89 12.95 -18.55
C ILE A 772 -25.21 13.61 -18.15
N GLN A 773 -25.21 14.38 -17.06
CA GLN A 773 -26.32 15.17 -16.61
C GLN A 773 -25.92 16.65 -16.63
N ILE A 774 -26.74 17.49 -17.25
CA ILE A 774 -26.46 18.90 -17.47
C ILE A 774 -27.57 19.71 -16.83
N PHE A 775 -27.23 20.61 -15.92
CA PHE A 775 -28.14 21.42 -15.12
C PHE A 775 -27.85 22.89 -15.31
N ASP A 776 -28.87 23.74 -15.48
CA ASP A 776 -28.77 25.18 -15.50
C ASP A 776 -27.54 25.71 -16.27
N SER A 777 -27.34 25.20 -17.48
CA SER A 777 -26.15 25.47 -18.29
C SER A 777 -26.52 25.85 -19.72
N TYR A 778 -25.73 26.73 -20.35
CA TYR A 778 -25.89 27.11 -21.73
C TYR A 778 -25.06 26.20 -22.66
N LEU A 779 -25.72 25.63 -23.65
CA LEU A 779 -25.11 24.85 -24.72
C LEU A 779 -25.41 25.49 -26.07
N GLU A 780 -24.38 25.95 -26.78
CA GLU A 780 -24.57 26.52 -28.14
C GLU A 780 -24.96 25.40 -29.12
N ILE A 781 -24.32 24.25 -29.06
CA ILE A 781 -24.69 23.07 -29.85
C ILE A 781 -25.43 22.11 -28.91
N PRO A 782 -26.68 21.68 -29.29
CA PRO A 782 -27.43 20.76 -28.45
C PRO A 782 -26.67 19.48 -28.15
N ALA A 783 -26.85 18.99 -26.94
CA ALA A 783 -26.29 17.68 -26.55
C ALA A 783 -27.04 16.56 -27.32
N GLU A 784 -26.29 15.54 -27.76
CA GLU A 784 -26.81 14.40 -28.49
C GLU A 784 -26.63 13.08 -27.72
N GLY A 785 -27.67 12.20 -27.81
CA GLY A 785 -27.58 10.84 -27.28
C GLY A 785 -28.56 10.50 -26.15
N LYS A 786 -28.94 9.23 -26.06
CA LYS A 786 -29.96 8.72 -25.11
C LYS A 786 -29.54 8.74 -23.64
N ARG A 787 -28.30 9.15 -23.32
CA ARG A 787 -27.71 9.14 -22.00
C ARG A 787 -27.12 10.47 -21.58
N VAL A 788 -27.51 11.50 -22.32
CA VAL A 788 -27.22 12.88 -22.01
C VAL A 788 -28.56 13.56 -21.68
N ASP A 789 -28.76 13.85 -20.41
CA ASP A 789 -29.99 14.46 -19.91
C ASP A 789 -29.72 15.94 -19.59
N THR A 790 -30.46 16.84 -20.21
CA THR A 790 -30.43 18.27 -19.88
C THR A 790 -31.62 18.57 -19.00
N ILE A 791 -31.37 19.01 -17.79
CA ILE A 791 -32.35 19.21 -16.74
C ILE A 791 -32.37 20.69 -16.33
N ALA A 792 -33.51 21.35 -16.43
CA ALA A 792 -33.69 22.66 -15.85
C ALA A 792 -34.15 22.49 -14.38
N VAL A 793 -33.32 22.92 -13.44
CA VAL A 793 -33.59 22.80 -12.01
C VAL A 793 -33.28 24.10 -11.29
N ASP A 794 -34.02 24.37 -10.20
CA ASP A 794 -33.62 25.42 -9.25
C ASP A 794 -32.38 25.04 -8.47
N ASP A 795 -31.77 26.02 -7.81
CA ASP A 795 -30.50 25.81 -7.06
C ASP A 795 -30.62 24.73 -5.97
N ASP A 796 -31.79 24.64 -5.31
CA ASP A 796 -31.99 23.66 -4.24
C ASP A 796 -32.11 22.23 -4.79
N SER A 797 -32.84 22.09 -5.90
CA SER A 797 -33.03 20.82 -6.60
C SER A 797 -31.72 20.32 -7.25
N PHE A 798 -30.95 21.22 -7.85
CA PHE A 798 -29.60 20.92 -8.37
C PHE A 798 -28.70 20.39 -7.29
N SER A 799 -28.69 21.09 -6.17
CA SER A 799 -27.88 20.71 -5.01
C SER A 799 -28.29 19.36 -4.42
N SER A 800 -29.60 19.10 -4.34
CA SER A 800 -30.13 17.83 -3.84
C SER A 800 -29.86 16.67 -4.78
N ALA A 801 -29.94 16.85 -6.10
CA ALA A 801 -29.65 15.83 -7.10
C ALA A 801 -28.18 15.42 -7.07
N LEU A 802 -27.26 16.39 -7.02
CA LEU A 802 -25.83 16.09 -6.84
C LEU A 802 -25.51 15.40 -5.53
N GLN A 803 -26.28 15.75 -4.48
CA GLN A 803 -26.07 15.23 -3.14
C GLN A 803 -26.41 13.75 -3.01
N ASN A 804 -27.53 13.32 -3.57
CA ASN A 804 -28.05 11.97 -3.36
C ASN A 804 -27.32 10.90 -4.19
N ASP A 805 -26.82 11.25 -5.38
CA ASP A 805 -26.30 10.28 -6.33
C ASP A 805 -24.77 10.05 -6.24
N LEU A 806 -24.02 11.00 -5.64
CA LEU A 806 -22.57 11.01 -5.80
C LEU A 806 -21.74 10.85 -4.52
N PHE A 807 -22.25 11.32 -3.38
CA PHE A 807 -21.47 11.32 -2.14
C PHE A 807 -22.34 10.97 -0.91
N PRO A 808 -22.92 9.77 -0.81
CA PRO A 808 -23.88 9.43 0.22
C PRO A 808 -23.36 9.45 1.66
N ASP A 809 -22.04 9.41 1.90
CA ASP A 809 -21.48 9.08 3.21
C ASP A 809 -20.38 10.00 3.76
N SER A 810 -20.25 11.27 3.34
CA SER A 810 -19.13 12.09 3.82
C SER A 810 -19.52 13.32 4.64
N ASP A 811 -19.09 13.38 5.90
CA ASP A 811 -19.45 14.46 6.84
C ASP A 811 -18.35 15.52 7.12
N VAL A 812 -17.19 15.51 6.48
CA VAL A 812 -16.09 16.41 6.86
C VAL A 812 -15.47 17.12 5.68
N VAL A 813 -15.48 18.45 5.68
CA VAL A 813 -14.75 19.33 4.75
C VAL A 813 -13.65 20.06 5.50
N ASP A 814 -12.45 20.10 4.92
CA ASP A 814 -11.38 20.97 5.42
C ASP A 814 -11.82 22.45 5.28
N PRO A 815 -11.93 23.21 6.39
CA PRO A 815 -12.32 24.62 6.35
C PRO A 815 -11.44 25.50 5.44
N LYS A 816 -10.18 25.16 5.26
CA LYS A 816 -9.26 25.88 4.35
C LYS A 816 -9.57 25.63 2.89
N LEU A 817 -10.12 24.46 2.56
CA LEU A 817 -10.62 24.17 1.23
C LEU A 817 -11.87 25.01 0.94
N MET A 818 -12.71 25.26 1.94
CA MET A 818 -13.91 26.06 1.86
C MET A 818 -13.67 27.52 1.48
N GLU A 819 -12.61 28.13 2.05
CA GLU A 819 -12.25 29.53 1.75
C GLU A 819 -11.74 29.69 0.31
N GLN A 820 -11.21 28.64 -0.31
CA GLN A 820 -10.63 28.69 -1.66
C GLN A 820 -11.62 28.35 -2.77
N LEU A 821 -12.81 27.86 -2.43
CA LEU A 821 -13.86 27.46 -3.36
C LEU A 821 -14.99 28.48 -3.41
N GLU A 822 -14.67 29.79 -3.50
CA GLU A 822 -15.66 30.85 -3.63
C GLU A 822 -16.62 30.59 -4.79
N GLY A 823 -17.92 30.73 -4.53
CA GLY A 823 -18.97 30.53 -5.53
C GLY A 823 -19.56 29.13 -5.61
N ILE A 824 -19.02 28.17 -4.84
CA ILE A 824 -19.62 26.85 -4.72
C ILE A 824 -20.56 26.80 -3.51
N PRO A 825 -21.78 26.29 -3.65
CA PRO A 825 -22.68 26.16 -2.53
C PRO A 825 -22.08 25.38 -1.36
N ALA A 826 -22.10 25.95 -0.16
CA ALA A 826 -21.43 25.40 1.03
C ALA A 826 -21.83 23.95 1.37
N HIS A 827 -23.07 23.54 1.01
CA HIS A 827 -23.54 22.18 1.25
C HIS A 827 -22.94 21.16 0.25
N LEU A 828 -22.58 21.57 -0.96
CA LEU A 828 -21.82 20.75 -1.93
C LEU A 828 -20.39 20.57 -1.45
N LEU A 829 -19.80 21.60 -0.86
CA LEU A 829 -18.48 21.54 -0.27
C LEU A 829 -18.41 20.60 0.93
N LYS A 830 -19.44 20.50 1.75
CA LYS A 830 -19.51 19.56 2.88
C LYS A 830 -19.38 18.09 2.47
N ARG A 831 -19.58 17.74 1.19
CA ARG A 831 -19.47 16.38 0.65
C ARG A 831 -18.30 16.15 -0.30
N VAL A 832 -17.71 17.19 -0.80
CA VAL A 832 -16.42 17.15 -1.50
C VAL A 832 -15.25 17.03 -0.54
N ALA A 833 -15.52 17.01 0.77
CA ALA A 833 -14.50 16.59 1.71
C ALA A 833 -13.93 15.28 1.23
N LEU A 834 -12.75 15.43 0.71
CA LEU A 834 -11.84 14.38 0.38
C LEU A 834 -11.77 13.51 1.63
N THR A 835 -12.65 12.54 1.73
CA THR A 835 -12.61 11.59 2.82
C THR A 835 -11.29 10.88 2.70
N ARG A 836 -10.41 11.09 3.66
CA ARG A 836 -9.19 10.32 3.88
C ARG A 836 -9.44 8.81 4.12
N ARG A 837 -10.64 8.32 3.81
CA ARG A 837 -11.01 6.90 3.84
C ARG A 837 -10.53 6.12 2.61
N GLY A 838 -9.42 6.48 2.03
CA GLY A 838 -8.78 5.75 0.93
C GLY A 838 -7.32 5.43 1.17
N SER A 839 -6.68 6.03 2.16
CA SER A 839 -5.34 5.66 2.55
C SER A 839 -5.39 4.62 3.67
N LEU A 840 -5.65 3.38 3.31
CA LEU A 840 -5.41 2.21 4.18
C LEU A 840 -3.93 1.99 4.49
N ILE A 841 -3.11 3.01 4.33
CA ILE A 841 -1.66 2.97 4.59
C ILE A 841 -1.26 4.32 5.19
N ASP A 842 -1.81 4.65 6.36
CA ASP A 842 -1.24 5.61 7.28
C ASP A 842 -0.78 4.88 8.53
N GLY A 843 0.51 4.65 8.64
CA GLY A 843 1.18 4.11 9.80
C GLY A 843 2.67 4.16 9.60
#